data_adca4676ba4ca98f1c7fc112bb090246
#
_entry.id   adca4676ba4ca98f1c7fc112bb090246
#
_cell.length_a   1.000
_cell.length_b   1.000
_cell.length_c   1.000
_cell.angle_alpha   90.00
_cell.angle_beta   90.00
_cell.angle_gamma   90.00
#
_symmetry.space_group_name_H-M   'P 1'
#
loop_
_entity.id
_entity.type
_entity.pdbx_description
1 polymer ?
#
loop_
_entity_poly.entity_id
_entity_poly.type
_entity_poly.pdbx_seq_one_letter_code
_entity_poly.pdbx_strand_id
1 'polypeptide(L)'
;MLAVLTGDSIRDEVGPLPCIDLYPDSKPALHSVLALDKVRYVGEPLAVVVAEDPYLAEDAGELVDVTLDPLPPVLDLQDAVAEDAPLLYEEYGTNIANTITHDVGDVDAAFADADHVYRETFDIHRYGPVPMECRGALAQVEPGTGRITLYSSTQFPHLARQFLGGVLNVPESHIRVIAPDVGGGFGAKCEFYSEEVLVPLLARRLGRPVKWVEDRREHLISTTQAREQRHQVAAAVSADGTIQAISVESSTNNGAAMFTLATTPASIFSGMLRGPYRIPNYRARSHSVLTNKTPLAVYRGAGHPQAAFCMERMVDIIATNLGMDRAELRRRNMITSEELPSDRGTDIVLAGNVVYDTGDYPRCLDMALELLDYASFADEQRAERERGRYVGFGICSYVEETSTGPYESATVRVDSTGKVTVLSGSVPQGQGHVTTFAQLVADELEVDLEDVTVLQGDTDVIPDGVGTFASRSAAIGGAAARKGAEEVKRKAMIVASHALEVEIDDLEWEAGGAQVTGSPATRLELGELAQAATAWNALPEGLDGFNLDSTYRHQAAGIAFANATHVAKVEVDPETGRVTVLRYGVVHDCGTVINPLLVDGQVHGGVAQGIGGTLFEEFVYDEDGQPLSTTLLDYLLPLAEDMPHIDTGHLESPTYLNPYGMKGAGEGGAVGAPGALVNAIADALAPFGVQLTSDGPYSPGRIHELLRSAAPTAS
;
A
#
# COMPACT_ATOMS: atom_id res chain seq x y z
N MET A 1 -26.71 28.45 -10.25
CA MET A 1 -27.02 27.10 -9.82
C MET A 1 -27.65 26.32 -10.98
N LEU A 2 -27.18 25.13 -11.30
CA LEU A 2 -27.66 24.29 -12.42
C LEU A 2 -28.40 23.05 -11.92
N ALA A 3 -27.96 22.44 -10.82
CA ALA A 3 -28.60 21.29 -10.20
C ALA A 3 -28.29 21.22 -8.71
N VAL A 4 -29.20 20.58 -7.96
CA VAL A 4 -29.00 20.13 -6.58
C VAL A 4 -29.54 18.72 -6.50
N LEU A 5 -28.76 17.78 -5.96
CA LEU A 5 -29.18 16.40 -5.72
C LEU A 5 -28.99 16.07 -4.24
N THR A 6 -29.91 15.28 -3.71
CA THR A 6 -29.85 14.66 -2.38
C THR A 6 -29.91 13.14 -2.53
N GLY A 7 -29.66 12.39 -1.49
CA GLY A 7 -29.77 10.94 -1.50
C GLY A 7 -31.12 10.43 -2.05
N ASP A 8 -32.22 11.01 -1.59
CA ASP A 8 -33.56 10.66 -2.08
C ASP A 8 -33.77 10.89 -3.57
N SER A 9 -33.13 11.95 -4.12
CA SER A 9 -33.28 12.30 -5.54
C SER A 9 -32.55 11.34 -6.49
N ILE A 10 -31.72 10.46 -5.98
CA ILE A 10 -30.91 9.49 -6.76
C ILE A 10 -31.07 8.05 -6.28
N ARG A 11 -31.86 7.80 -5.22
CA ARG A 11 -32.00 6.50 -4.55
C ARG A 11 -32.29 5.34 -5.53
N ASP A 12 -33.12 5.58 -6.54
CA ASP A 12 -33.51 4.55 -7.52
C ASP A 12 -32.59 4.49 -8.76
N GLU A 13 -31.60 5.39 -8.85
CA GLU A 13 -30.71 5.50 -10.03
C GLU A 13 -29.30 5.00 -9.78
N VAL A 14 -28.85 4.95 -8.51
CA VAL A 14 -27.49 4.56 -8.14
C VAL A 14 -27.52 3.47 -7.08
N GLY A 15 -26.63 2.48 -7.23
CA GLY A 15 -26.31 1.51 -6.18
C GLY A 15 -25.39 2.09 -5.11
N PRO A 16 -25.11 1.32 -4.03
CA PRO A 16 -24.07 1.68 -3.06
C PRO A 16 -22.68 1.56 -3.69
N LEU A 17 -21.69 2.18 -3.04
CA LEU A 17 -20.29 2.04 -3.42
C LEU A 17 -19.80 0.61 -3.15
N PRO A 18 -18.94 0.05 -4.03
CA PRO A 18 -18.50 -1.34 -3.90
C PRO A 18 -17.47 -1.53 -2.79
N CYS A 19 -17.52 -2.68 -2.12
CA CYS A 19 -16.47 -3.23 -1.29
C CYS A 19 -16.11 -4.61 -1.86
N ILE A 20 -14.85 -4.83 -2.24
CA ILE A 20 -14.43 -6.04 -2.99
C ILE A 20 -13.68 -7.07 -2.14
N ASP A 21 -13.34 -6.73 -0.90
CA ASP A 21 -12.56 -7.57 0.01
C ASP A 21 -13.41 -8.18 1.15
N LEU A 22 -14.75 -8.22 0.97
CA LEU A 22 -15.66 -8.80 1.96
C LEU A 22 -15.48 -10.31 2.08
N TYR A 23 -15.38 -10.79 3.29
CA TYR A 23 -15.47 -12.22 3.60
C TYR A 23 -16.91 -12.72 3.50
N PRO A 24 -17.16 -14.03 3.29
CA PRO A 24 -18.51 -14.57 3.09
C PRO A 24 -19.51 -14.23 4.20
N ASP A 25 -19.03 -14.14 5.45
CA ASP A 25 -19.88 -13.87 6.63
C ASP A 25 -19.87 -12.38 7.02
N SER A 26 -19.26 -11.50 6.21
CA SER A 26 -19.21 -10.06 6.47
C SER A 26 -20.59 -9.44 6.40
N LYS A 27 -20.82 -8.44 7.25
CA LYS A 27 -21.97 -7.54 7.19
C LYS A 27 -21.59 -6.36 6.31
N PRO A 28 -22.15 -6.25 5.10
CA PRO A 28 -21.72 -5.26 4.14
C PRO A 28 -22.31 -3.88 4.50
N ALA A 29 -21.67 -3.18 5.45
CA ALA A 29 -21.99 -1.79 5.78
C ALA A 29 -21.52 -0.86 4.65
N LEU A 30 -22.10 -1.01 3.45
CA LEU A 30 -21.68 -0.30 2.24
C LEU A 30 -22.05 1.19 2.31
N HIS A 31 -21.14 2.02 1.81
CA HIS A 31 -21.36 3.45 1.72
C HIS A 31 -22.37 3.81 0.62
N SER A 32 -23.36 4.63 0.95
CA SER A 32 -24.27 5.22 -0.05
C SER A 32 -23.58 6.36 -0.79
N VAL A 33 -23.92 6.58 -2.07
CA VAL A 33 -23.35 7.69 -2.86
C VAL A 33 -23.66 9.06 -2.25
N LEU A 34 -24.85 9.24 -1.72
CA LEU A 34 -25.25 10.34 -0.81
C LEU A 34 -26.02 9.73 0.36
N ALA A 35 -25.90 10.30 1.54
CA ALA A 35 -26.60 9.84 2.71
C ALA A 35 -28.12 9.81 2.46
N LEU A 36 -28.77 8.77 2.95
CA LEU A 36 -30.23 8.54 2.78
C LEU A 36 -30.98 8.93 4.07
N ASP A 37 -31.22 7.94 4.93
CA ASP A 37 -32.06 8.11 6.11
C ASP A 37 -31.29 8.50 7.38
N LYS A 38 -29.99 8.21 7.43
CA LYS A 38 -29.11 8.44 8.57
C LYS A 38 -27.71 8.87 8.11
N VAL A 39 -27.16 9.87 8.78
CA VAL A 39 -25.75 10.28 8.65
C VAL A 39 -24.97 9.58 9.76
N ARG A 40 -23.82 8.99 9.42
CA ARG A 40 -23.06 8.14 10.35
C ARG A 40 -21.73 8.73 10.79
N TYR A 41 -21.19 9.70 10.04
CA TYR A 41 -19.94 10.37 10.40
C TYR A 41 -19.89 11.79 9.83
N VAL A 42 -19.03 12.63 10.38
CA VAL A 42 -18.75 13.97 9.84
C VAL A 42 -17.85 13.85 8.61
N GLY A 43 -18.37 14.31 7.46
CA GLY A 43 -17.74 14.12 6.14
C GLY A 43 -18.52 13.20 5.20
N GLU A 44 -19.62 12.59 5.67
CA GLU A 44 -20.51 11.81 4.81
C GLU A 44 -21.25 12.76 3.85
N PRO A 45 -21.21 12.50 2.51
CA PRO A 45 -21.85 13.38 1.53
C PRO A 45 -23.37 13.40 1.68
N LEU A 46 -23.97 14.57 1.84
CA LEU A 46 -25.41 14.78 2.03
C LEU A 46 -26.13 15.23 0.74
N ALA A 47 -25.48 16.17 0.04
CA ALA A 47 -26.01 16.77 -1.17
C ALA A 47 -24.87 17.18 -2.10
N VAL A 48 -25.18 17.31 -3.38
CA VAL A 48 -24.28 17.90 -4.36
C VAL A 48 -24.97 19.06 -5.07
N VAL A 49 -24.22 20.15 -5.19
CA VAL A 49 -24.65 21.37 -5.86
C VAL A 49 -23.78 21.62 -7.09
N VAL A 50 -24.41 21.93 -8.21
CA VAL A 50 -23.71 22.27 -9.46
C VAL A 50 -24.03 23.70 -9.88
N ALA A 51 -22.98 24.47 -10.14
CA ALA A 51 -23.08 25.82 -10.65
C ALA A 51 -22.19 26.03 -11.89
N GLU A 52 -22.14 27.26 -12.43
CA GLU A 52 -21.35 27.58 -13.62
C GLU A 52 -19.86 27.78 -13.31
N ASP A 53 -19.53 28.05 -12.07
CA ASP A 53 -18.17 28.15 -11.55
C ASP A 53 -18.09 27.63 -10.10
N PRO A 54 -16.89 27.31 -9.57
CA PRO A 54 -16.71 26.74 -8.24
C PRO A 54 -17.18 27.66 -7.11
N TYR A 55 -16.99 28.96 -7.22
CA TYR A 55 -17.35 29.93 -6.17
C TYR A 55 -18.88 30.00 -6.00
N LEU A 56 -19.62 30.01 -7.12
CA LEU A 56 -21.08 29.93 -7.08
C LEU A 56 -21.58 28.57 -6.57
N ALA A 57 -20.81 27.49 -6.76
CA ALA A 57 -21.17 26.19 -6.23
C ALA A 57 -20.99 26.15 -4.71
N GLU A 58 -19.91 26.71 -4.16
CA GLU A 58 -19.66 26.85 -2.73
C GLU A 58 -20.73 27.75 -2.06
N ASP A 59 -20.96 28.97 -2.58
CA ASP A 59 -21.99 29.89 -2.09
C ASP A 59 -23.38 29.24 -2.06
N ALA A 60 -23.71 28.44 -3.08
CA ALA A 60 -24.97 27.72 -3.14
C ALA A 60 -24.99 26.48 -2.22
N GLY A 61 -23.87 25.85 -1.97
CA GLY A 61 -23.70 24.78 -0.99
C GLY A 61 -23.99 25.22 0.43
N GLU A 62 -23.51 26.43 0.81
CA GLU A 62 -23.80 27.05 2.12
C GLU A 62 -25.29 27.36 2.36
N LEU A 63 -26.08 27.44 1.28
CA LEU A 63 -27.53 27.65 1.38
C LEU A 63 -28.32 26.34 1.55
N VAL A 64 -27.67 25.19 1.55
CA VAL A 64 -28.34 23.89 1.81
C VAL A 64 -28.66 23.80 3.29
N ASP A 65 -29.96 23.87 3.62
CA ASP A 65 -30.43 23.73 5.01
C ASP A 65 -30.57 22.27 5.38
N VAL A 66 -29.87 21.83 6.42
CA VAL A 66 -29.85 20.45 6.91
C VAL A 66 -30.32 20.41 8.36
N THR A 67 -31.43 19.71 8.61
CA THR A 67 -31.93 19.46 9.97
C THR A 67 -31.56 18.04 10.38
N LEU A 68 -30.83 17.90 11.49
CA LEU A 68 -30.37 16.63 12.04
C LEU A 68 -30.92 16.42 13.45
N ASP A 69 -31.41 15.23 13.75
CA ASP A 69 -31.69 14.76 15.11
C ASP A 69 -30.47 13.96 15.60
N PRO A 70 -29.63 14.52 16.51
CA PRO A 70 -28.41 13.86 16.93
C PRO A 70 -28.68 12.58 17.70
N LEU A 71 -27.94 11.51 17.36
CA LEU A 71 -27.91 10.25 18.06
C LEU A 71 -26.59 10.12 18.84
N PRO A 72 -26.55 9.35 19.94
CA PRO A 72 -25.30 9.12 20.67
C PRO A 72 -24.25 8.45 19.75
N PRO A 73 -23.05 9.06 19.55
CA PRO A 73 -22.03 8.44 18.73
C PRO A 73 -21.28 7.35 19.51
N VAL A 74 -20.72 6.36 18.81
CA VAL A 74 -19.78 5.41 19.31
C VAL A 74 -18.46 5.56 18.55
N LEU A 75 -17.37 5.90 19.28
CA LEU A 75 -16.09 6.28 18.67
C LEU A 75 -14.95 5.34 19.07
N ASP A 76 -14.99 4.81 20.29
CA ASP A 76 -13.98 3.91 20.81
C ASP A 76 -14.26 2.45 20.41
N LEU A 77 -13.19 1.70 20.13
CA LEU A 77 -13.29 0.30 19.73
C LEU A 77 -13.88 -0.60 20.82
N GLN A 78 -13.57 -0.33 22.09
CA GLN A 78 -14.06 -1.15 23.20
C GLN A 78 -15.55 -0.87 23.46
N ASP A 79 -15.94 0.41 23.40
CA ASP A 79 -17.33 0.81 23.55
C ASP A 79 -18.19 0.28 22.41
N ALA A 80 -17.66 0.25 21.18
CA ALA A 80 -18.37 -0.22 19.98
C ALA A 80 -18.72 -1.72 20.03
N VAL A 81 -17.95 -2.54 20.74
CA VAL A 81 -18.19 -3.99 20.86
C VAL A 81 -18.91 -4.36 22.15
N ALA A 82 -19.25 -3.41 23.03
CA ALA A 82 -20.01 -3.65 24.24
C ALA A 82 -21.43 -4.13 23.92
N GLU A 83 -22.03 -4.90 24.82
CA GLU A 83 -23.36 -5.52 24.63
C GLU A 83 -24.48 -4.49 24.46
N ASP A 84 -24.34 -3.32 25.10
CA ASP A 84 -25.30 -2.21 25.09
C ASP A 84 -24.86 -1.04 24.19
N ALA A 85 -23.86 -1.25 23.30
CA ALA A 85 -23.37 -0.22 22.38
C ALA A 85 -24.48 0.27 21.44
N PRO A 86 -24.53 1.59 21.16
CA PRO A 86 -25.34 2.10 20.04
C PRO A 86 -24.94 1.42 18.73
N LEU A 87 -25.92 0.95 17.96
CA LEU A 87 -25.66 0.26 16.69
C LEU A 87 -25.68 1.25 15.53
N LEU A 88 -24.65 1.20 14.69
CA LEU A 88 -24.60 2.01 13.46
C LEU A 88 -25.59 1.50 12.42
N TYR A 89 -25.80 0.15 12.40
CA TYR A 89 -26.71 -0.56 11.53
C TYR A 89 -27.51 -1.54 12.38
N GLU A 90 -28.72 -1.16 12.77
CA GLU A 90 -29.57 -1.91 13.69
C GLU A 90 -29.91 -3.32 13.18
N GLU A 91 -30.01 -3.48 11.86
CA GLU A 91 -30.29 -4.75 11.20
C GLU A 91 -29.18 -5.81 11.40
N TYR A 92 -27.97 -5.40 11.75
CA TYR A 92 -26.86 -6.33 11.98
C TYR A 92 -26.80 -6.84 13.42
N GLY A 93 -27.40 -6.14 14.37
CA GLY A 93 -27.44 -6.51 15.79
C GLY A 93 -26.06 -6.45 16.49
N THR A 94 -25.05 -5.89 15.83
CA THR A 94 -23.68 -5.69 16.35
C THR A 94 -22.92 -4.70 15.49
N ASN A 95 -21.91 -4.02 16.05
CA ASN A 95 -20.98 -3.20 15.28
C ASN A 95 -19.77 -4.01 14.77
N ILE A 96 -19.66 -5.30 15.01
CA ILE A 96 -18.64 -6.15 14.40
C ILE A 96 -19.09 -6.53 12.98
N ALA A 97 -18.47 -5.93 11.98
CA ALA A 97 -18.79 -6.17 10.58
C ALA A 97 -18.19 -7.48 10.05
N ASN A 98 -17.00 -7.86 10.55
CA ASN A 98 -16.29 -9.05 10.12
C ASN A 98 -15.40 -9.61 11.22
N THR A 99 -15.10 -10.91 11.16
CA THR A 99 -14.12 -11.58 12.03
C THR A 99 -13.27 -12.54 11.22
N ILE A 100 -11.96 -12.33 11.25
CA ILE A 100 -10.96 -13.18 10.60
C ILE A 100 -10.29 -14.03 11.68
N THR A 101 -10.10 -15.32 11.42
CA THR A 101 -9.48 -16.25 12.38
C THR A 101 -8.41 -17.09 11.70
N HIS A 102 -7.27 -17.23 12.39
CA HIS A 102 -6.21 -18.17 12.04
C HIS A 102 -5.89 -19.04 13.24
N ASP A 103 -5.63 -20.33 13.03
CA ASP A 103 -5.22 -21.29 14.05
C ASP A 103 -4.23 -22.27 13.46
N VAL A 104 -2.95 -22.17 13.85
CA VAL A 104 -1.82 -22.94 13.33
C VAL A 104 -1.09 -23.60 14.50
N GLY A 105 -0.85 -24.91 14.40
CA GLY A 105 -0.17 -25.67 15.44
C GLY A 105 -1.02 -25.91 16.70
N ASP A 106 -0.38 -26.11 17.84
CA ASP A 106 -1.02 -26.29 19.17
C ASP A 106 -0.63 -25.17 20.12
N VAL A 107 -1.38 -24.06 20.02
CA VAL A 107 -1.12 -22.85 20.80
C VAL A 107 -1.29 -23.10 22.30
N ASP A 108 -2.31 -23.85 22.69
CA ASP A 108 -2.62 -24.07 24.13
C ASP A 108 -1.52 -24.91 24.78
N ALA A 109 -1.02 -25.95 24.13
CA ALA A 109 0.12 -26.73 24.62
C ALA A 109 1.39 -25.87 24.70
N ALA A 110 1.67 -25.05 23.69
CA ALA A 110 2.85 -24.18 23.69
C ALA A 110 2.82 -23.14 24.84
N PHE A 111 1.65 -22.57 25.17
CA PHE A 111 1.51 -21.67 26.31
C PHE A 111 1.60 -22.41 27.67
N ALA A 112 1.16 -23.66 27.74
CA ALA A 112 1.25 -24.45 28.96
C ALA A 112 2.69 -24.88 29.29
N ASP A 113 3.50 -25.12 28.27
CA ASP A 113 4.89 -25.61 28.39
C ASP A 113 5.94 -24.46 28.37
N ALA A 114 5.52 -23.20 28.21
CA ALA A 114 6.41 -22.05 28.11
C ALA A 114 7.10 -21.73 29.44
N ASP A 115 8.40 -21.43 29.40
CA ASP A 115 9.14 -20.91 30.55
C ASP A 115 8.72 -19.47 30.92
N HIS A 116 8.37 -18.67 29.89
CA HIS A 116 7.95 -17.28 30.02
C HIS A 116 6.73 -16.99 29.16
N VAL A 117 5.79 -16.21 29.69
CA VAL A 117 4.63 -15.72 28.95
C VAL A 117 4.55 -14.20 29.07
N TYR A 118 4.66 -13.51 27.94
CA TYR A 118 4.52 -12.07 27.84
C TYR A 118 3.14 -11.72 27.30
N ARG A 119 2.52 -10.67 27.84
CA ARG A 119 1.21 -10.17 27.40
C ARG A 119 1.25 -8.67 27.35
N GLU A 120 0.93 -8.11 26.17
CA GLU A 120 0.90 -6.67 25.96
C GLU A 120 -0.36 -6.28 25.19
N THR A 121 -0.81 -5.05 25.40
CA THR A 121 -1.83 -4.42 24.56
C THR A 121 -1.16 -3.32 23.75
N PHE A 122 -1.24 -3.43 22.44
CA PHE A 122 -0.70 -2.44 21.53
C PHE A 122 -1.84 -1.62 20.91
N ASP A 123 -1.70 -0.31 20.98
CA ASP A 123 -2.62 0.65 20.36
C ASP A 123 -1.96 1.32 19.18
N ILE A 124 -2.61 1.22 18.03
CA ILE A 124 -2.24 1.92 16.80
C ILE A 124 -3.20 3.09 16.67
N HIS A 125 -2.66 4.31 16.58
CA HIS A 125 -3.48 5.50 16.47
C HIS A 125 -3.99 5.72 15.03
N ARG A 126 -4.91 6.66 14.86
CA ARG A 126 -5.50 6.98 13.56
C ARG A 126 -4.71 8.06 12.86
N TYR A 127 -4.15 7.73 11.71
CA TYR A 127 -3.58 8.67 10.74
C TYR A 127 -3.80 8.08 9.34
N GLY A 128 -3.40 8.79 8.27
CA GLY A 128 -3.74 8.29 6.93
C GLY A 128 -3.00 8.99 5.81
N PRO A 129 -3.27 8.56 4.56
CA PRO A 129 -2.60 9.11 3.40
C PRO A 129 -3.05 10.55 3.13
N VAL A 130 -2.09 11.48 3.07
CA VAL A 130 -2.30 12.89 2.73
C VAL A 130 -1.43 13.26 1.53
N PRO A 131 -1.77 12.81 0.31
CA PRO A 131 -1.04 13.19 -0.90
C PRO A 131 -1.13 14.69 -1.13
N MET A 132 -0.07 15.28 -1.71
CA MET A 132 -0.06 16.73 -1.96
C MET A 132 -1.13 17.14 -2.98
N GLU A 133 -1.42 16.32 -3.96
CA GLU A 133 -2.58 16.46 -4.84
C GLU A 133 -3.81 15.82 -4.17
N CYS A 134 -4.85 16.62 -3.89
CA CYS A 134 -6.16 16.13 -3.48
C CYS A 134 -6.84 15.35 -4.62
N ARG A 135 -8.02 14.76 -4.36
CA ARG A 135 -8.78 14.02 -5.39
C ARG A 135 -9.42 14.98 -6.39
N GLY A 136 -9.71 14.50 -7.59
CA GLY A 136 -10.42 15.25 -8.58
C GLY A 136 -11.15 14.34 -9.57
N ALA A 137 -12.33 14.79 -10.02
CA ALA A 137 -13.13 14.12 -11.03
C ALA A 137 -13.66 15.14 -12.05
N LEU A 138 -13.58 14.79 -13.34
CA LEU A 138 -14.24 15.52 -14.42
C LEU A 138 -14.92 14.52 -15.35
N ALA A 139 -16.18 14.72 -15.64
CA ALA A 139 -16.88 13.89 -16.59
C ALA A 139 -17.53 14.69 -17.72
N GLN A 140 -17.56 14.09 -18.88
CA GLN A 140 -18.31 14.56 -20.04
C GLN A 140 -19.06 13.39 -20.68
N VAL A 141 -20.15 13.70 -21.36
CA VAL A 141 -20.96 12.72 -22.08
C VAL A 141 -21.04 13.12 -23.54
N GLU A 142 -20.73 12.19 -24.42
CA GLU A 142 -20.83 12.41 -25.86
C GLU A 142 -22.29 12.45 -26.29
N PRO A 143 -22.81 13.57 -26.87
CA PRO A 143 -24.24 13.72 -27.15
C PRO A 143 -24.83 12.68 -28.11
N GLY A 144 -24.01 12.17 -29.05
CA GLY A 144 -24.49 11.23 -30.06
C GLY A 144 -24.62 9.79 -29.60
N THR A 145 -23.72 9.35 -28.72
CA THR A 145 -23.63 7.95 -28.25
C THR A 145 -24.07 7.77 -26.81
N GLY A 146 -24.14 8.84 -26.03
CA GLY A 146 -24.34 8.79 -24.59
C GLY A 146 -23.14 8.25 -23.81
N ARG A 147 -21.98 8.12 -24.46
CA ARG A 147 -20.74 7.59 -23.85
C ARG A 147 -20.18 8.55 -22.85
N ILE A 148 -19.82 8.03 -21.66
CA ILE A 148 -19.23 8.77 -20.55
C ILE A 148 -17.71 8.71 -20.65
N THR A 149 -17.02 9.85 -20.56
CA THR A 149 -15.60 9.93 -20.29
C THR A 149 -15.41 10.53 -18.91
N LEU A 150 -14.82 9.78 -18.00
CA LEU A 150 -14.45 10.21 -16.65
C LEU A 150 -12.92 10.36 -16.57
N TYR A 151 -12.45 11.56 -16.23
CA TYR A 151 -11.09 11.81 -15.75
C TYR A 151 -11.13 11.74 -14.23
N SER A 152 -10.30 10.89 -13.62
CA SER A 152 -10.22 10.73 -12.18
C SER A 152 -8.77 10.54 -11.72
N SER A 153 -8.43 11.12 -10.57
CA SER A 153 -7.17 10.86 -9.89
C SER A 153 -7.22 9.51 -9.16
N THR A 154 -7.34 8.41 -9.90
CA THR A 154 -7.52 7.05 -9.39
C THR A 154 -6.29 6.18 -9.61
N GLN A 155 -6.07 5.19 -8.74
CA GLN A 155 -5.01 4.17 -8.85
C GLN A 155 -5.42 2.97 -9.73
N PHE A 156 -6.71 2.85 -10.11
CA PHE A 156 -7.26 1.67 -10.79
C PHE A 156 -8.34 2.03 -11.84
N PRO A 157 -8.02 2.68 -12.96
CA PRO A 157 -9.00 3.18 -13.90
C PRO A 157 -9.91 2.09 -14.50
N HIS A 158 -9.41 0.86 -14.70
CA HIS A 158 -10.22 -0.25 -15.20
C HIS A 158 -11.24 -0.73 -14.18
N LEU A 159 -10.85 -0.86 -12.90
CA LEU A 159 -11.80 -1.17 -11.82
C LEU A 159 -12.79 -0.03 -11.62
N ALA A 160 -12.35 1.23 -11.67
CA ALA A 160 -13.24 2.39 -11.60
C ALA A 160 -14.30 2.37 -12.73
N ARG A 161 -13.91 1.98 -13.96
CA ARG A 161 -14.85 1.76 -15.07
C ARG A 161 -15.88 0.69 -14.74
N GLN A 162 -15.45 -0.44 -14.21
CA GLN A 162 -16.32 -1.55 -13.80
C GLN A 162 -17.27 -1.11 -12.67
N PHE A 163 -16.76 -0.47 -11.64
CA PHE A 163 -17.55 0.01 -10.50
C PHE A 163 -18.59 1.06 -10.94
N LEU A 164 -18.17 2.04 -11.73
CA LEU A 164 -19.07 3.04 -12.27
C LEU A 164 -20.19 2.41 -13.12
N GLY A 165 -19.84 1.41 -13.93
CA GLY A 165 -20.80 0.64 -14.71
C GLY A 165 -21.84 -0.06 -13.84
N GLY A 166 -21.39 -0.72 -12.76
CA GLY A 166 -22.26 -1.39 -11.80
C GLY A 166 -23.16 -0.42 -11.02
N VAL A 167 -22.60 0.66 -10.48
CA VAL A 167 -23.34 1.64 -9.65
C VAL A 167 -24.37 2.41 -10.47
N LEU A 168 -24.05 2.80 -11.72
CA LEU A 168 -24.98 3.53 -12.61
C LEU A 168 -25.82 2.62 -13.49
N ASN A 169 -25.64 1.31 -13.44
CA ASN A 169 -26.26 0.33 -14.34
C ASN A 169 -26.07 0.69 -15.83
N VAL A 170 -24.81 1.01 -16.22
CA VAL A 170 -24.40 1.38 -17.57
C VAL A 170 -23.37 0.37 -18.07
N PRO A 171 -23.47 -0.12 -19.32
CA PRO A 171 -22.46 -1.02 -19.88
C PRO A 171 -21.05 -0.41 -19.85
N GLU A 172 -20.03 -1.17 -19.46
CA GLU A 172 -18.65 -0.71 -19.42
C GLU A 172 -18.14 -0.17 -20.79
N SER A 173 -18.66 -0.70 -21.90
CA SER A 173 -18.35 -0.21 -23.25
C SER A 173 -18.78 1.26 -23.50
N HIS A 174 -19.69 1.78 -22.67
CA HIS A 174 -20.14 3.18 -22.70
C HIS A 174 -19.36 4.07 -21.75
N ILE A 175 -18.33 3.53 -21.09
CA ILE A 175 -17.55 4.25 -20.08
C ILE A 175 -16.07 4.19 -20.48
N ARG A 176 -15.43 5.35 -20.53
CA ARG A 176 -13.99 5.52 -20.60
C ARG A 176 -13.53 6.21 -19.33
N VAL A 177 -12.52 5.64 -18.67
CA VAL A 177 -11.88 6.26 -17.51
C VAL A 177 -10.43 6.62 -17.89
N ILE A 178 -10.03 7.84 -17.57
CA ILE A 178 -8.68 8.35 -17.78
C ILE A 178 -8.13 8.79 -16.42
N ALA A 179 -7.09 8.11 -15.99
CA ALA A 179 -6.24 8.55 -14.88
C ALA A 179 -5.04 9.29 -15.48
N PRO A 180 -4.95 10.62 -15.36
CA PRO A 180 -3.75 11.38 -15.76
C PRO A 180 -2.60 11.08 -14.79
N ASP A 181 -1.49 11.81 -14.91
CA ASP A 181 -0.43 11.75 -13.90
C ASP A 181 -1.00 12.10 -12.52
N VAL A 182 -0.89 11.19 -11.57
CA VAL A 182 -1.46 11.34 -10.23
C VAL A 182 -0.40 11.80 -9.25
N GLY A 183 -0.65 12.92 -8.56
CA GLY A 183 0.26 13.58 -7.62
C GLY A 183 0.29 12.94 -6.22
N GLY A 184 0.54 11.63 -6.17
CA GLY A 184 0.51 10.79 -4.99
C GLY A 184 -0.85 10.12 -4.80
N GLY A 185 -0.84 8.87 -4.33
CA GLY A 185 -2.06 8.11 -4.02
C GLY A 185 -1.99 7.48 -2.64
N PHE A 186 -0.98 6.64 -2.41
CA PHE A 186 -0.64 6.00 -1.14
C PHE A 186 -1.77 5.15 -0.53
N GLY A 187 -2.81 4.82 -1.32
CA GLY A 187 -4.03 4.14 -0.87
C GLY A 187 -5.29 5.04 -0.89
N ALA A 188 -5.18 6.36 -0.60
CA ALA A 188 -6.33 7.26 -0.65
C ALA A 188 -7.07 7.25 -1.99
N LYS A 189 -6.36 7.04 -3.08
CA LYS A 189 -6.90 7.01 -4.45
C LYS A 189 -7.10 5.57 -4.97
N CYS A 190 -7.02 4.58 -4.05
CA CYS A 190 -7.33 3.17 -4.29
C CYS A 190 -8.73 2.78 -3.76
N GLU A 191 -9.56 3.77 -3.51
CA GLU A 191 -10.96 3.64 -3.11
C GLU A 191 -11.85 4.27 -4.18
N PHE A 192 -13.09 3.83 -4.28
CA PHE A 192 -14.06 4.39 -5.21
C PHE A 192 -15.05 5.26 -4.44
N TYR A 193 -15.06 6.56 -4.75
CA TYR A 193 -15.78 7.57 -3.97
C TYR A 193 -17.07 8.05 -4.64
N SER A 194 -17.91 8.72 -3.85
CA SER A 194 -19.19 9.30 -4.29
C SER A 194 -19.05 10.23 -5.48
N GLU A 195 -17.99 11.03 -5.52
CA GLU A 195 -17.76 12.04 -6.57
C GLU A 195 -17.48 11.38 -7.93
N GLU A 196 -16.87 10.19 -7.94
CA GLU A 196 -16.64 9.41 -9.17
C GLU A 196 -17.95 8.85 -9.76
N VAL A 197 -19.02 8.84 -8.99
CA VAL A 197 -20.39 8.51 -9.43
C VAL A 197 -21.20 9.77 -9.74
N LEU A 198 -21.18 10.77 -8.84
CA LEU A 198 -21.99 11.97 -8.94
C LEU A 198 -21.60 12.84 -10.14
N VAL A 199 -20.31 13.01 -10.40
CA VAL A 199 -19.83 13.84 -11.50
C VAL A 199 -20.26 13.28 -12.88
N PRO A 200 -20.09 11.99 -13.19
CA PRO A 200 -20.68 11.38 -14.40
C PRO A 200 -22.21 11.42 -14.48
N LEU A 201 -22.90 11.15 -13.38
CA LEU A 201 -24.36 11.21 -13.31
C LEU A 201 -24.87 12.63 -13.67
N LEU A 202 -24.27 13.64 -13.08
CA LEU A 202 -24.61 15.04 -13.33
C LEU A 202 -24.25 15.48 -14.76
N ALA A 203 -23.09 15.06 -15.29
CA ALA A 203 -22.72 15.33 -16.67
C ALA A 203 -23.75 14.76 -17.67
N ARG A 204 -24.27 13.54 -17.38
CA ARG A 204 -25.33 12.91 -18.17
C ARG A 204 -26.67 13.65 -18.08
N ARG A 205 -27.08 14.07 -16.87
CA ARG A 205 -28.33 14.79 -16.65
C ARG A 205 -28.33 16.19 -17.27
N LEU A 206 -27.20 16.89 -17.16
CA LEU A 206 -27.08 18.27 -17.63
C LEU A 206 -26.70 18.37 -19.13
N GLY A 207 -26.19 17.29 -19.75
CA GLY A 207 -25.71 17.30 -21.13
C GLY A 207 -24.50 18.21 -21.33
N ARG A 208 -23.69 18.43 -20.30
CA ARG A 208 -22.48 19.28 -20.32
C ARG A 208 -21.41 18.73 -19.38
N PRO A 209 -20.11 19.08 -19.57
CA PRO A 209 -19.07 18.65 -18.66
C PRO A 209 -19.32 19.16 -17.22
N VAL A 210 -19.02 18.27 -16.24
CA VAL A 210 -19.05 18.59 -14.81
C VAL A 210 -17.69 18.24 -14.22
N LYS A 211 -17.17 19.13 -13.35
CA LYS A 211 -15.90 18.94 -12.66
C LYS A 211 -16.07 19.18 -11.18
N TRP A 212 -15.40 18.38 -10.38
CA TRP A 212 -15.18 18.56 -8.95
C TRP A 212 -13.70 18.42 -8.63
N VAL A 213 -13.21 19.20 -7.69
CA VAL A 213 -11.85 19.14 -7.16
C VAL A 213 -11.94 19.26 -5.66
N GLU A 214 -11.44 18.25 -4.96
CA GLU A 214 -11.39 18.20 -3.51
C GLU A 214 -10.45 19.28 -2.96
N ASP A 215 -10.87 19.98 -1.93
CA ASP A 215 -9.96 20.82 -1.15
C ASP A 215 -9.29 20.03 -0.01
N ARG A 216 -8.32 20.63 0.68
CA ARG A 216 -7.58 19.94 1.73
C ARG A 216 -8.44 19.65 2.97
N ARG A 217 -9.41 20.46 3.26
CA ARG A 217 -10.33 20.25 4.37
C ARG A 217 -11.28 19.09 4.09
N GLU A 218 -11.85 19.04 2.89
CA GLU A 218 -12.66 17.91 2.44
C GLU A 218 -11.86 16.62 2.51
N HIS A 219 -10.59 16.64 2.06
CA HIS A 219 -9.70 15.48 2.12
C HIS A 219 -9.53 14.96 3.54
N LEU A 220 -9.23 15.83 4.51
CA LEU A 220 -8.97 15.42 5.90
C LEU A 220 -10.21 14.93 6.64
N ILE A 221 -11.44 15.31 6.19
CA ILE A 221 -12.69 14.91 6.84
C ILE A 221 -13.37 13.72 6.15
N SER A 222 -13.34 13.63 4.82
CA SER A 222 -14.17 12.68 4.04
C SER A 222 -13.41 11.63 3.24
N THR A 223 -12.13 11.84 2.92
CA THR A 223 -11.29 10.78 2.33
C THR A 223 -10.98 9.73 3.40
N THR A 224 -10.93 8.46 3.00
CA THR A 224 -10.65 7.36 3.91
C THR A 224 -9.38 7.59 4.72
N GLN A 225 -9.48 7.35 6.02
CA GLN A 225 -8.36 7.37 6.97
C GLN A 225 -7.77 5.97 7.12
N ALA A 226 -6.79 5.77 8.02
CA ALA A 226 -6.14 4.48 8.15
C ALA A 226 -5.68 4.17 9.58
N ARG A 227 -5.08 3.02 9.73
CA ARG A 227 -4.28 2.49 10.84
C ARG A 227 -5.04 2.09 12.08
N GLU A 228 -5.91 2.88 12.68
CA GLU A 228 -6.47 2.69 14.02
C GLU A 228 -6.86 1.24 14.34
N GLN A 229 -6.07 0.61 15.22
CA GLN A 229 -6.24 -0.77 15.64
C GLN A 229 -5.84 -0.95 17.11
N ARG A 230 -6.41 -1.96 17.75
CA ARG A 230 -6.02 -2.38 19.10
C ARG A 230 -5.76 -3.88 19.12
N HIS A 231 -4.62 -4.28 19.71
CA HIS A 231 -4.14 -5.65 19.67
C HIS A 231 -3.74 -6.12 21.05
N GLN A 232 -4.35 -7.19 21.53
CA GLN A 232 -3.93 -7.91 22.73
C GLN A 232 -3.06 -9.08 22.27
N VAL A 233 -1.75 -8.97 22.44
CA VAL A 233 -0.76 -9.96 21.98
C VAL A 233 -0.17 -10.71 23.15
N ALA A 234 -0.14 -12.04 23.06
CA ALA A 234 0.55 -12.90 23.99
C ALA A 234 1.63 -13.73 23.28
N ALA A 235 2.79 -13.86 23.91
CA ALA A 235 3.92 -14.64 23.42
C ALA A 235 4.33 -15.70 24.45
N ALA A 236 4.45 -16.96 24.02
CA ALA A 236 5.00 -18.06 24.77
C ALA A 236 6.47 -18.26 24.36
N VAL A 237 7.40 -18.23 25.34
CA VAL A 237 8.84 -18.16 25.08
C VAL A 237 9.59 -19.13 25.98
N SER A 238 10.55 -19.88 25.43
CA SER A 238 11.44 -20.75 26.19
C SER A 238 12.53 -19.95 26.89
N ALA A 239 13.17 -20.53 27.91
CA ALA A 239 14.24 -19.91 28.70
C ALA A 239 15.42 -19.41 27.85
N ASP A 240 15.67 -20.00 26.69
CA ASP A 240 16.72 -19.59 25.76
C ASP A 240 16.31 -18.46 24.80
N GLY A 241 15.06 -17.95 24.91
CA GLY A 241 14.52 -16.90 24.05
C GLY A 241 13.84 -17.39 22.75
N THR A 242 13.66 -18.71 22.57
CA THR A 242 12.91 -19.23 21.42
C THR A 242 11.42 -18.95 21.58
N ILE A 243 10.79 -18.29 20.60
CA ILE A 243 9.36 -17.97 20.61
C ILE A 243 8.58 -19.18 20.10
N GLN A 244 7.81 -19.79 21.00
CA GLN A 244 7.07 -21.03 20.74
C GLN A 244 5.67 -20.77 20.15
N ALA A 245 5.02 -19.71 20.60
CA ALA A 245 3.69 -19.35 20.13
C ALA A 245 3.42 -17.85 20.23
N ILE A 246 2.53 -17.38 19.33
CA ILE A 246 1.87 -16.07 19.43
C ILE A 246 0.37 -16.28 19.40
N SER A 247 -0.35 -15.58 20.28
CA SER A 247 -1.81 -15.46 20.25
C SER A 247 -2.19 -13.99 20.22
N VAL A 248 -3.17 -13.60 19.40
CA VAL A 248 -3.62 -12.21 19.27
C VAL A 248 -5.14 -12.11 19.15
N GLU A 249 -5.72 -11.21 19.93
CA GLU A 249 -7.07 -10.66 19.74
C GLU A 249 -6.91 -9.22 19.24
N SER A 250 -7.53 -8.92 18.10
CA SER A 250 -7.34 -7.66 17.37
C SER A 250 -8.69 -7.02 17.03
N SER A 251 -8.74 -5.70 17.09
CA SER A 251 -9.87 -4.90 16.59
C SER A 251 -9.35 -3.79 15.71
N THR A 252 -9.92 -3.67 14.50
CA THR A 252 -9.66 -2.60 13.52
C THR A 252 -10.86 -1.67 13.48
N ASN A 253 -10.63 -0.36 13.63
CA ASN A 253 -11.69 0.63 13.54
C ASN A 253 -11.98 0.97 12.09
N ASN A 254 -12.99 0.34 11.51
CA ASN A 254 -13.36 0.57 10.10
C ASN A 254 -14.11 1.90 9.87
N GLY A 255 -14.41 2.65 10.95
CA GLY A 255 -15.24 3.83 10.83
C GLY A 255 -16.68 3.48 10.45
N ALA A 256 -17.39 4.39 9.81
CA ALA A 256 -18.83 4.30 9.67
C ALA A 256 -19.32 3.44 8.50
N ALA A 257 -18.46 3.07 7.58
CA ALA A 257 -18.82 2.27 6.40
C ALA A 257 -17.64 1.46 5.86
N MET A 258 -17.97 0.41 5.11
CA MET A 258 -17.00 -0.44 4.42
C MET A 258 -16.77 0.11 3.01
N PHE A 259 -15.59 0.67 2.75
CA PHE A 259 -15.16 1.12 1.43
C PHE A 259 -14.55 -0.02 0.61
N THR A 260 -13.96 0.27 -0.54
CA THR A 260 -13.51 -0.71 -1.54
C THR A 260 -12.60 -1.79 -0.95
N LEU A 261 -11.64 -1.42 -0.07
CA LEU A 261 -10.65 -2.30 0.55
C LEU A 261 -10.66 -2.22 2.09
N ALA A 262 -11.85 -2.30 2.67
CA ALA A 262 -12.07 -2.05 4.10
C ALA A 262 -11.58 -3.16 5.03
N THR A 263 -11.56 -4.45 4.59
CA THR A 263 -11.13 -5.57 5.44
C THR A 263 -9.65 -5.90 5.26
N THR A 264 -9.02 -5.42 4.20
CA THR A 264 -7.61 -5.67 3.87
C THR A 264 -6.63 -5.36 5.02
N PRO A 265 -6.73 -4.22 5.76
CA PRO A 265 -5.81 -3.96 6.87
C PRO A 265 -5.88 -4.99 8.00
N ALA A 266 -7.09 -5.44 8.37
CA ALA A 266 -7.30 -6.47 9.39
C ALA A 266 -6.81 -7.85 8.93
N SER A 267 -7.01 -8.17 7.65
CA SER A 267 -6.60 -9.42 7.04
C SER A 267 -5.07 -9.53 6.96
N ILE A 268 -4.40 -8.49 6.46
CA ILE A 268 -2.93 -8.45 6.38
C ILE A 268 -2.32 -8.52 7.78
N PHE A 269 -2.82 -7.72 8.74
CA PHE A 269 -2.34 -7.78 10.11
C PHE A 269 -2.37 -9.21 10.66
N SER A 270 -3.53 -9.86 10.58
CA SER A 270 -3.71 -11.21 11.15
C SER A 270 -2.93 -12.29 10.39
N GLY A 271 -2.81 -12.19 9.08
CA GLY A 271 -2.06 -13.14 8.26
C GLY A 271 -0.54 -13.02 8.42
N MET A 272 -0.02 -11.80 8.67
CA MET A 272 1.40 -11.46 8.59
C MET A 272 2.07 -11.14 9.94
N LEU A 273 1.36 -11.14 11.08
CA LEU A 273 1.90 -10.73 12.39
C LEU A 273 3.21 -11.44 12.77
N ARG A 274 3.38 -12.71 12.41
CA ARG A 274 4.61 -13.46 12.73
C ARG A 274 5.87 -12.93 12.05
N GLY A 275 5.74 -12.07 11.03
CA GLY A 275 6.85 -11.48 10.32
C GLY A 275 7.90 -12.49 9.87
N PRO A 276 9.21 -12.15 9.93
CA PRO A 276 10.30 -13.05 9.49
C PRO A 276 10.60 -14.21 10.47
N TYR A 277 9.78 -14.39 11.52
CA TYR A 277 10.13 -15.31 12.61
C TYR A 277 9.53 -16.70 12.45
N ARG A 278 10.31 -17.71 12.85
CA ARG A 278 9.95 -19.13 12.93
C ARG A 278 9.12 -19.39 14.18
N ILE A 279 7.83 -19.05 14.11
CA ILE A 279 6.87 -19.25 15.20
C ILE A 279 5.90 -20.35 14.78
N PRO A 280 6.01 -21.57 15.37
CA PRO A 280 5.28 -22.74 14.88
C PRO A 280 3.81 -22.72 15.27
N ASN A 281 3.45 -22.06 16.37
CA ASN A 281 2.09 -22.04 16.88
C ASN A 281 1.54 -20.63 16.84
N TYR A 282 0.38 -20.44 16.19
CA TYR A 282 -0.19 -19.13 15.98
C TYR A 282 -1.71 -19.16 16.06
N ARG A 283 -2.27 -18.27 16.86
CA ARG A 283 -3.71 -18.03 16.90
C ARG A 283 -3.99 -16.55 16.74
N ALA A 284 -4.86 -16.19 15.79
CA ALA A 284 -5.32 -14.82 15.62
C ALA A 284 -6.84 -14.78 15.50
N ARG A 285 -7.44 -13.80 16.16
CA ARG A 285 -8.81 -13.38 15.94
C ARG A 285 -8.80 -11.87 15.71
N SER A 286 -9.27 -11.42 14.55
CA SER A 286 -9.25 -10.02 14.13
C SER A 286 -10.66 -9.56 13.75
N HIS A 287 -11.14 -8.52 14.41
CA HIS A 287 -12.46 -7.94 14.20
C HIS A 287 -12.36 -6.63 13.40
N SER A 288 -13.20 -6.49 12.38
CA SER A 288 -13.51 -5.22 11.75
C SER A 288 -14.69 -4.58 12.48
N VAL A 289 -14.49 -3.44 13.10
CA VAL A 289 -15.46 -2.79 13.99
C VAL A 289 -15.93 -1.47 13.40
N LEU A 290 -17.25 -1.26 13.37
CA LEU A 290 -17.87 -0.03 12.91
C LEU A 290 -17.98 1.00 14.04
N THR A 291 -17.64 2.26 13.74
CA THR A 291 -17.74 3.41 14.65
C THR A 291 -18.20 4.66 13.89
N ASN A 292 -18.57 5.73 14.61
CA ASN A 292 -18.99 6.98 13.98
C ASN A 292 -17.81 7.89 13.54
N LYS A 293 -16.67 7.28 13.19
CA LYS A 293 -15.52 7.99 12.59
C LYS A 293 -15.55 7.87 11.07
N THR A 294 -14.78 8.73 10.39
CA THR A 294 -14.54 8.62 8.95
C THR A 294 -14.10 7.20 8.60
N PRO A 295 -14.60 6.59 7.50
CA PRO A 295 -14.23 5.25 7.10
C PRO A 295 -12.73 5.03 7.00
N LEU A 296 -12.29 3.83 7.39
CA LEU A 296 -10.91 3.41 7.31
C LEU A 296 -10.71 2.49 6.11
N ALA A 297 -9.58 2.67 5.42
CA ALA A 297 -9.17 1.80 4.33
C ALA A 297 -7.64 1.65 4.29
N VAL A 298 -7.11 1.27 3.13
CA VAL A 298 -5.68 1.02 2.97
C VAL A 298 -4.87 2.32 2.94
N TYR A 299 -3.72 2.27 3.60
CA TYR A 299 -2.65 3.25 3.49
C TYR A 299 -1.34 2.48 3.30
N ARG A 300 -0.39 3.00 2.54
CA ARG A 300 0.91 2.42 2.17
C ARG A 300 1.39 1.37 3.20
N GLY A 301 1.44 0.09 2.78
CA GLY A 301 1.70 -1.06 3.65
C GLY A 301 0.45 -1.72 4.26
N ALA A 302 -0.75 -1.11 4.13
CA ALA A 302 -2.03 -1.62 4.64
C ALA A 302 -1.98 -2.11 6.11
N GLY A 303 -1.90 -3.41 6.37
CA GLY A 303 -1.79 -4.02 7.71
C GLY A 303 -0.36 -4.35 8.15
N HIS A 304 0.63 -4.31 7.24
CA HIS A 304 2.02 -4.67 7.56
C HIS A 304 2.69 -3.76 8.58
N PRO A 305 2.56 -2.40 8.52
CA PRO A 305 3.18 -1.54 9.52
C PRO A 305 2.71 -1.86 10.95
N GLN A 306 1.42 -2.17 11.11
CA GLN A 306 0.84 -2.54 12.40
C GLN A 306 1.37 -3.91 12.86
N ALA A 307 1.43 -4.89 11.95
CA ALA A 307 1.95 -6.22 12.24
C ALA A 307 3.45 -6.17 12.60
N ALA A 308 4.24 -5.44 11.82
CA ALA A 308 5.67 -5.23 12.07
C ALA A 308 5.90 -4.52 13.41
N PHE A 309 5.17 -3.43 13.69
CA PHE A 309 5.26 -2.73 14.96
C PHE A 309 4.96 -3.64 16.15
N CYS A 310 3.82 -4.34 16.13
CA CYS A 310 3.41 -5.20 17.25
C CYS A 310 4.41 -6.33 17.50
N MET A 311 4.84 -7.02 16.45
CA MET A 311 5.79 -8.14 16.59
C MET A 311 7.17 -7.66 17.04
N GLU A 312 7.70 -6.63 16.42
CA GLU A 312 9.02 -6.10 16.70
C GLU A 312 9.13 -5.42 18.07
N ARG A 313 8.04 -4.80 18.52
CA ARG A 313 7.94 -4.26 19.89
C ARG A 313 7.86 -5.38 20.93
N MET A 314 7.09 -6.46 20.64
CA MET A 314 7.05 -7.64 21.49
C MET A 314 8.44 -8.30 21.59
N VAL A 315 9.17 -8.44 20.48
CA VAL A 315 10.53 -9.00 20.47
C VAL A 315 11.49 -8.16 21.32
N ASP A 316 11.44 -6.83 21.26
CA ASP A 316 12.26 -5.96 22.10
C ASP A 316 11.91 -6.08 23.60
N ILE A 317 10.63 -6.19 23.93
CA ILE A 317 10.16 -6.43 25.30
C ILE A 317 10.70 -7.77 25.82
N ILE A 318 10.62 -8.84 25.04
CA ILE A 318 11.14 -10.16 25.38
C ILE A 318 12.65 -10.08 25.61
N ALA A 319 13.42 -9.47 24.67
CA ALA A 319 14.87 -9.32 24.78
C ALA A 319 15.28 -8.58 26.07
N THR A 320 14.61 -7.47 26.36
CA THR A 320 14.86 -6.67 27.56
C THR A 320 14.63 -7.48 28.84
N ASN A 321 13.51 -8.20 28.92
CA ASN A 321 13.15 -8.98 30.12
C ASN A 321 14.06 -10.20 30.31
N LEU A 322 14.55 -10.81 29.23
CA LEU A 322 15.53 -11.91 29.30
C LEU A 322 16.97 -11.44 29.51
N GLY A 323 17.24 -10.13 29.41
CA GLY A 323 18.61 -9.58 29.42
C GLY A 323 19.43 -10.03 28.21
N MET A 324 18.77 -10.31 27.08
CA MET A 324 19.37 -10.76 25.84
C MET A 324 19.57 -9.59 24.88
N ASP A 325 20.63 -9.63 24.08
CA ASP A 325 20.83 -8.67 22.99
C ASP A 325 19.68 -8.74 21.98
N ARG A 326 19.14 -7.57 21.58
CA ARG A 326 17.95 -7.47 20.73
C ARG A 326 18.16 -8.03 19.33
N ALA A 327 19.36 -7.89 18.78
CA ALA A 327 19.72 -8.46 17.49
C ALA A 327 19.89 -9.99 17.58
N GLU A 328 20.46 -10.48 18.68
CA GLU A 328 20.64 -11.93 18.89
C GLU A 328 19.30 -12.65 19.05
N LEU A 329 18.35 -12.07 19.81
CA LEU A 329 17.00 -12.65 19.91
C LEU A 329 16.31 -12.75 18.55
N ARG A 330 16.46 -11.74 17.69
CA ARG A 330 15.95 -11.76 16.31
C ARG A 330 16.59 -12.86 15.48
N ARG A 331 17.94 -12.94 15.44
CA ARG A 331 18.66 -13.98 14.68
C ARG A 331 18.24 -15.38 15.07
N ARG A 332 18.08 -15.63 16.37
CA ARG A 332 17.66 -16.92 16.92
C ARG A 332 16.31 -17.38 16.40
N ASN A 333 15.38 -16.45 16.22
CA ASN A 333 14.01 -16.75 15.84
C ASN A 333 13.73 -16.57 14.34
N MET A 334 14.62 -15.93 13.56
CA MET A 334 14.42 -15.70 12.13
C MET A 334 14.44 -17.00 11.33
N ILE A 335 13.59 -17.06 10.31
CA ILE A 335 13.62 -18.07 9.26
C ILE A 335 14.90 -17.85 8.44
N THR A 336 15.64 -18.89 8.17
CA THR A 336 16.86 -18.84 7.34
C THR A 336 16.53 -19.11 5.87
N SER A 337 17.45 -18.79 4.96
CA SER A 337 17.26 -19.01 3.52
C SER A 337 17.06 -20.48 3.16
N GLU A 338 17.63 -21.40 3.96
CA GLU A 338 17.48 -22.86 3.77
C GLU A 338 16.10 -23.39 4.17
N GLU A 339 15.33 -22.61 4.96
CA GLU A 339 13.98 -22.95 5.39
C GLU A 339 12.90 -22.42 4.44
N LEU A 340 13.30 -21.71 3.38
CA LEU A 340 12.42 -21.19 2.35
C LEU A 340 12.32 -22.18 1.17
N PRO A 341 11.14 -22.34 0.51
CA PRO A 341 9.89 -21.63 0.82
C PRO A 341 9.24 -22.09 2.13
N SER A 342 8.60 -21.17 2.85
CA SER A 342 7.98 -21.41 4.16
C SER A 342 6.48 -21.14 4.13
N ASP A 343 5.66 -22.19 4.24
CA ASP A 343 4.22 -22.06 4.41
C ASP A 343 3.90 -21.59 5.83
N ARG A 344 3.15 -20.48 5.91
CA ARG A 344 2.79 -19.89 7.21
C ARG A 344 1.47 -20.44 7.76
N GLY A 345 0.69 -21.20 6.97
CA GLY A 345 -0.61 -21.71 7.37
C GLY A 345 -1.66 -20.62 7.63
N THR A 346 -1.46 -19.44 7.10
CA THR A 346 -2.39 -18.29 7.14
C THR A 346 -2.72 -17.84 5.72
N ASP A 347 -3.77 -17.06 5.58
CA ASP A 347 -4.17 -16.46 4.31
C ASP A 347 -4.46 -14.98 4.47
N ILE A 348 -4.46 -14.26 3.35
CA ILE A 348 -4.79 -12.85 3.23
C ILE A 348 -5.87 -12.70 2.16
N VAL A 349 -6.88 -11.87 2.45
CA VAL A 349 -7.94 -11.55 1.49
C VAL A 349 -7.36 -10.99 0.20
N LEU A 350 -7.91 -11.37 -0.95
CA LEU A 350 -7.45 -11.02 -2.30
C LEU A 350 -6.03 -11.52 -2.68
N ALA A 351 -5.26 -12.06 -1.73
CA ALA A 351 -3.92 -12.56 -1.95
C ALA A 351 -3.85 -14.11 -1.84
N GLY A 352 -4.56 -14.72 -0.89
CA GLY A 352 -4.55 -16.16 -0.66
C GLY A 352 -3.51 -16.60 0.36
N ASN A 353 -3.04 -17.85 0.24
CA ASN A 353 -2.15 -18.46 1.23
C ASN A 353 -0.79 -17.74 1.32
N VAL A 354 -0.32 -17.54 2.56
CA VAL A 354 0.98 -16.94 2.87
C VAL A 354 2.07 -18.02 2.83
N VAL A 355 2.84 -18.01 1.74
CA VAL A 355 4.00 -18.89 1.57
C VAL A 355 5.20 -18.02 1.20
N TYR A 356 6.10 -17.77 2.14
CA TYR A 356 7.31 -17.00 1.88
C TYR A 356 8.20 -17.73 0.88
N ASP A 357 8.53 -17.07 -0.23
CA ASP A 357 9.21 -17.67 -1.38
C ASP A 357 10.73 -17.68 -1.25
N THR A 358 11.35 -16.50 -1.20
CA THR A 358 12.81 -16.32 -1.13
C THR A 358 13.16 -15.17 -0.17
N GLY A 359 14.38 -15.19 0.38
CA GLY A 359 14.89 -14.14 1.28
C GLY A 359 16.10 -14.61 2.08
N ASP A 360 16.82 -13.67 2.67
CA ASP A 360 17.87 -13.92 3.67
C ASP A 360 17.71 -12.92 4.81
N TYR A 361 16.77 -13.19 5.71
CA TYR A 361 16.37 -12.27 6.78
C TYR A 361 17.51 -12.02 7.78
N PRO A 362 18.30 -13.04 8.22
CA PRO A 362 19.47 -12.80 9.08
C PRO A 362 20.53 -11.92 8.41
N ARG A 363 20.78 -12.11 7.12
CA ARG A 363 21.74 -11.29 6.38
C ARG A 363 21.26 -9.86 6.24
N CYS A 364 19.97 -9.67 5.95
CA CYS A 364 19.32 -8.36 5.88
C CYS A 364 19.47 -7.60 7.22
N LEU A 365 19.22 -8.28 8.36
CA LEU A 365 19.42 -7.73 9.69
C LEU A 365 20.90 -7.32 9.91
N ASP A 366 21.85 -8.20 9.61
CA ASP A 366 23.29 -7.94 9.85
C ASP A 366 23.76 -6.71 9.04
N MET A 367 23.39 -6.63 7.77
CA MET A 367 23.72 -5.48 6.93
C MET A 367 23.09 -4.18 7.46
N ALA A 368 21.84 -4.21 7.95
CA ALA A 368 21.21 -3.03 8.52
C ALA A 368 21.89 -2.56 9.82
N LEU A 369 22.31 -3.48 10.67
CA LEU A 369 23.05 -3.17 11.90
C LEU A 369 24.41 -2.52 11.61
N GLU A 370 25.07 -2.94 10.51
CA GLU A 370 26.34 -2.35 10.05
C GLU A 370 26.16 -0.90 9.60
N LEU A 371 25.03 -0.52 8.96
CA LEU A 371 24.80 0.85 8.49
C LEU A 371 24.89 1.92 9.60
N LEU A 372 24.46 1.58 10.81
CA LEU A 372 24.43 2.50 11.95
C LEU A 372 25.37 2.09 13.10
N ASP A 373 26.38 1.26 12.82
CA ASP A 373 27.42 0.85 13.79
C ASP A 373 26.86 0.28 15.10
N TYR A 374 25.86 -0.64 15.03
CA TYR A 374 25.20 -1.23 16.19
C TYR A 374 26.20 -1.82 17.21
N ALA A 375 27.29 -2.45 16.74
CA ALA A 375 28.27 -3.09 17.60
C ALA A 375 28.93 -2.14 18.61
N SER A 376 29.08 -0.85 18.27
CA SER A 376 29.67 0.19 19.14
C SER A 376 28.63 0.98 19.93
N PHE A 377 27.31 0.80 19.62
CA PHE A 377 26.25 1.65 20.14
C PHE A 377 26.13 1.62 21.67
N ALA A 378 26.32 0.47 22.31
CA ALA A 378 26.22 0.38 23.77
C ALA A 378 27.24 1.29 24.50
N ASP A 379 28.45 1.45 23.95
CA ASP A 379 29.47 2.34 24.50
C ASP A 379 29.14 3.81 24.18
N GLU A 380 28.67 4.09 22.97
CA GLU A 380 28.15 5.42 22.57
C GLU A 380 27.00 5.87 23.51
N GLN A 381 25.99 5.01 23.70
CA GLN A 381 24.85 5.30 24.56
C GLN A 381 25.26 5.62 25.99
N ARG A 382 26.21 4.83 26.55
CA ARG A 382 26.72 5.07 27.90
C ARG A 382 27.44 6.44 28.01
N ALA A 383 28.29 6.75 27.04
CA ALA A 383 29.02 8.04 27.00
C ALA A 383 28.04 9.23 26.83
N GLU A 384 27.00 9.11 26.03
CA GLU A 384 26.02 10.17 25.86
C GLU A 384 25.14 10.34 27.12
N ARG A 385 24.76 9.26 27.82
CA ARG A 385 24.07 9.32 29.11
C ARG A 385 24.88 10.02 30.20
N GLU A 386 26.20 9.82 30.23
CA GLU A 386 27.10 10.56 31.14
C GLU A 386 27.11 12.07 30.87
N ARG A 387 26.76 12.50 29.66
CA ARG A 387 26.61 13.90 29.24
C ARG A 387 25.17 14.42 29.44
N GLY A 388 24.26 13.60 29.94
CA GLY A 388 22.86 13.96 30.11
C GLY A 388 22.02 13.87 28.82
N ARG A 389 22.52 13.19 27.77
CA ARG A 389 21.79 12.95 26.51
C ARG A 389 21.25 11.53 26.46
N TYR A 390 20.00 11.39 26.07
CA TYR A 390 19.31 10.10 26.04
C TYR A 390 19.13 9.65 24.58
N VAL A 391 20.10 8.87 24.11
CA VAL A 391 20.08 8.29 22.77
C VAL A 391 19.58 6.84 22.84
N GLY A 392 18.87 6.42 21.82
CA GLY A 392 18.36 5.06 21.69
C GLY A 392 18.54 4.49 20.28
N PHE A 393 18.60 3.17 20.20
CA PHE A 393 18.70 2.41 18.96
C PHE A 393 17.49 1.49 18.82
N GLY A 394 16.85 1.48 17.67
CA GLY A 394 15.71 0.60 17.37
C GLY A 394 15.95 -0.24 16.13
N ILE A 395 15.37 -1.41 16.13
CA ILE A 395 15.45 -2.41 15.05
C ILE A 395 14.01 -2.82 14.71
N CYS A 396 13.71 -2.96 13.42
CA CYS A 396 12.47 -3.55 12.93
C CYS A 396 12.72 -4.33 11.65
N SER A 397 12.44 -5.64 11.68
CA SER A 397 12.53 -6.53 10.52
C SER A 397 11.13 -6.98 10.11
N TYR A 398 10.83 -7.00 8.82
CA TYR A 398 9.51 -7.38 8.33
C TYR A 398 9.57 -8.18 7.04
N VAL A 399 8.46 -8.81 6.71
CA VAL A 399 8.17 -9.43 5.41
C VAL A 399 6.85 -8.85 4.92
N GLU A 400 6.77 -8.51 3.63
CA GLU A 400 5.64 -7.85 2.98
C GLU A 400 5.24 -8.65 1.73
N GLU A 401 3.95 -8.96 1.57
CA GLU A 401 3.49 -9.53 0.32
C GLU A 401 3.50 -8.49 -0.80
N THR A 402 3.96 -8.92 -1.95
CA THR A 402 3.96 -8.17 -3.20
C THR A 402 3.36 -9.04 -4.30
N SER A 403 3.16 -8.54 -5.51
CA SER A 403 2.57 -9.34 -6.61
C SER A 403 1.10 -9.75 -6.38
N THR A 404 0.37 -9.01 -5.56
CA THR A 404 -1.04 -9.28 -5.26
C THR A 404 -1.95 -8.96 -6.45
N GLY A 405 -3.01 -9.72 -6.60
CA GLY A 405 -4.05 -9.53 -7.61
C GLY A 405 -3.96 -10.52 -8.77
N PRO A 406 -4.99 -10.57 -9.63
CA PRO A 406 -5.16 -11.67 -10.58
C PRO A 406 -4.16 -11.64 -11.74
N TYR A 407 -3.82 -10.48 -12.25
CA TYR A 407 -2.88 -10.29 -13.37
C TYR A 407 -2.55 -8.79 -13.56
N GLU A 408 -1.64 -8.49 -14.48
CA GLU A 408 -1.50 -7.19 -15.12
C GLU A 408 -1.24 -7.39 -16.60
N SER A 409 -1.61 -6.40 -17.44
CA SER A 409 -1.41 -6.45 -18.86
C SER A 409 -0.41 -5.40 -19.36
N ALA A 410 0.31 -5.77 -20.40
CA ALA A 410 1.08 -4.81 -21.19
C ALA A 410 1.02 -5.16 -22.68
N THR A 411 0.93 -4.13 -23.52
CA THR A 411 1.10 -4.25 -24.97
C THR A 411 2.38 -3.56 -25.37
N VAL A 412 3.28 -4.27 -26.02
CA VAL A 412 4.50 -3.70 -26.62
C VAL A 412 4.30 -3.65 -28.11
N ARG A 413 4.53 -2.49 -28.72
CA ARG A 413 4.32 -2.25 -30.15
C ARG A 413 5.51 -1.53 -30.74
N VAL A 414 5.99 -1.97 -31.89
CA VAL A 414 7.06 -1.33 -32.66
C VAL A 414 6.46 -0.70 -33.94
N ASP A 415 6.76 0.56 -34.16
CA ASP A 415 6.36 1.25 -35.39
C ASP A 415 7.43 1.13 -36.49
N SER A 416 7.08 1.58 -37.71
CA SER A 416 7.96 1.50 -38.87
C SER A 416 9.24 2.35 -38.79
N THR A 417 9.39 3.16 -37.75
CA THR A 417 10.61 3.95 -37.47
C THR A 417 11.52 3.29 -36.45
N GLY A 418 11.09 2.13 -35.87
CA GLY A 418 11.80 1.40 -34.85
C GLY A 418 11.52 1.89 -33.43
N LYS A 419 10.62 2.88 -33.27
CA LYS A 419 10.23 3.34 -31.92
C LYS A 419 9.25 2.37 -31.29
N VAL A 420 9.38 2.22 -29.98
CA VAL A 420 8.63 1.25 -29.17
C VAL A 420 7.62 1.96 -28.29
N THR A 421 6.38 1.51 -28.31
CA THR A 421 5.32 1.97 -27.40
C THR A 421 4.91 0.84 -26.49
N VAL A 422 4.91 1.11 -25.18
CA VAL A 422 4.41 0.20 -24.13
C VAL A 422 3.10 0.76 -23.59
N LEU A 423 2.03 -0.01 -23.69
CA LEU A 423 0.73 0.28 -23.07
C LEU A 423 0.60 -0.59 -21.83
N SER A 424 0.47 -0.01 -20.64
CA SER A 424 0.41 -0.78 -19.39
C SER A 424 -0.84 -0.46 -18.58
N GLY A 425 -1.47 -1.49 -18.02
CA GLY A 425 -2.61 -1.36 -17.11
C GLY A 425 -2.26 -0.79 -15.73
N SER A 426 -0.97 -0.78 -15.35
CA SER A 426 -0.49 -0.07 -14.15
C SER A 426 -0.55 1.43 -14.37
N VAL A 427 -0.79 2.22 -13.31
CA VAL A 427 -0.99 3.68 -13.37
C VAL A 427 0.13 4.41 -12.63
N PRO A 428 0.69 5.51 -13.17
CA PRO A 428 1.74 6.29 -12.52
C PRO A 428 1.16 7.18 -11.40
N GLN A 429 1.88 7.24 -10.25
CA GLN A 429 1.56 8.09 -9.10
C GLN A 429 2.83 8.77 -8.56
N GLY A 430 3.90 8.87 -9.36
CA GLY A 430 5.19 9.40 -8.98
C GLY A 430 6.27 8.35 -8.64
N GLN A 431 5.95 7.05 -8.67
CA GLN A 431 6.88 5.96 -8.32
C GLN A 431 7.81 5.50 -9.46
N GLY A 432 7.77 6.16 -10.62
CA GLY A 432 8.73 5.95 -11.70
C GLY A 432 8.41 4.79 -12.66
N HIS A 433 7.15 4.39 -12.82
CA HIS A 433 6.75 3.31 -13.75
C HIS A 433 7.16 3.56 -15.19
N VAL A 434 7.04 4.80 -15.68
CA VAL A 434 7.45 5.16 -17.05
C VAL A 434 8.92 4.81 -17.27
N THR A 435 9.79 5.14 -16.33
CA THR A 435 11.22 4.84 -16.40
C THR A 435 11.50 3.34 -16.31
N THR A 436 10.95 2.65 -15.28
CA THR A 436 11.25 1.24 -15.06
C THR A 436 10.72 0.34 -16.18
N PHE A 437 9.51 0.60 -16.69
CA PHE A 437 8.96 -0.21 -17.78
C PHE A 437 9.69 0.06 -19.10
N ALA A 438 10.10 1.33 -19.35
CA ALA A 438 10.94 1.64 -20.49
C ALA A 438 12.30 0.92 -20.41
N GLN A 439 12.96 0.90 -19.22
CA GLN A 439 14.21 0.16 -19.01
C GLN A 439 14.06 -1.34 -19.31
N LEU A 440 13.03 -1.99 -18.73
CA LEU A 440 12.80 -3.42 -18.95
C LEU A 440 12.60 -3.79 -20.42
N VAL A 441 11.90 -2.93 -21.18
CA VAL A 441 11.64 -3.16 -22.59
C VAL A 441 12.85 -2.80 -23.45
N ALA A 442 13.55 -1.70 -23.13
CA ALA A 442 14.76 -1.29 -23.81
C ALA A 442 15.88 -2.33 -23.68
N ASP A 443 16.08 -2.86 -22.46
CA ASP A 443 17.05 -3.92 -22.20
C ASP A 443 16.73 -5.20 -22.99
N GLU A 444 15.45 -5.61 -23.07
CA GLU A 444 15.04 -6.82 -23.76
C GLU A 444 15.19 -6.70 -25.29
N LEU A 445 14.86 -5.54 -25.83
CA LEU A 445 14.96 -5.27 -27.26
C LEU A 445 16.33 -4.72 -27.67
N GLU A 446 17.20 -4.41 -26.72
CA GLU A 446 18.54 -3.82 -26.92
C GLU A 446 18.47 -2.50 -27.72
N VAL A 447 17.51 -1.65 -27.38
CA VAL A 447 17.32 -0.31 -27.98
C VAL A 447 17.62 0.79 -26.96
N ASP A 448 17.80 2.02 -27.44
CA ASP A 448 17.99 3.16 -26.54
C ASP A 448 16.72 3.43 -25.71
N LEU A 449 16.91 3.81 -24.45
CA LEU A 449 15.80 4.13 -23.53
C LEU A 449 14.88 5.23 -24.11
N GLU A 450 15.45 6.20 -24.82
CA GLU A 450 14.72 7.30 -25.47
C GLU A 450 13.83 6.84 -26.63
N ASP A 451 14.01 5.61 -27.09
CA ASP A 451 13.19 5.00 -28.14
C ASP A 451 11.93 4.33 -27.62
N VAL A 452 11.80 4.22 -26.30
CA VAL A 452 10.66 3.57 -25.64
C VAL A 452 9.74 4.59 -24.98
N THR A 453 8.49 4.64 -25.42
CA THR A 453 7.42 5.46 -24.83
C THR A 453 6.45 4.58 -24.04
N VAL A 454 6.17 4.94 -22.79
CA VAL A 454 5.21 4.22 -21.94
C VAL A 454 3.94 5.04 -21.79
N LEU A 455 2.79 4.45 -22.08
CA LEU A 455 1.46 5.04 -21.94
C LEU A 455 0.63 4.24 -20.93
N GLN A 456 -0.04 4.95 -20.04
CA GLN A 456 -0.79 4.39 -18.91
C GLN A 456 -2.09 5.17 -18.68
N GLY A 457 -3.01 4.61 -17.92
CA GLY A 457 -4.14 5.31 -17.33
C GLY A 457 -5.38 5.52 -18.20
N ASP A 458 -5.42 5.08 -19.46
CA ASP A 458 -6.57 5.29 -20.38
C ASP A 458 -7.21 3.96 -20.79
N THR A 459 -8.44 3.70 -20.36
CA THR A 459 -9.14 2.44 -20.59
C THR A 459 -9.60 2.20 -22.03
N ASP A 460 -9.48 3.19 -22.93
CA ASP A 460 -9.74 3.01 -24.34
C ASP A 460 -8.47 2.63 -25.11
N VAL A 461 -7.33 3.10 -24.64
CA VAL A 461 -6.02 2.84 -25.25
C VAL A 461 -5.43 1.54 -24.75
N ILE A 462 -5.63 1.25 -23.48
CA ILE A 462 -5.11 0.07 -22.78
C ILE A 462 -6.26 -0.95 -22.65
N PRO A 463 -6.12 -2.15 -23.26
CA PRO A 463 -7.25 -3.11 -23.34
C PRO A 463 -7.80 -3.52 -21.99
N ASP A 464 -6.91 -3.80 -21.03
CA ASP A 464 -7.28 -4.18 -19.67
C ASP A 464 -6.12 -3.93 -18.68
N GLY A 465 -6.43 -4.00 -17.39
CA GLY A 465 -5.48 -3.84 -16.29
C GLY A 465 -6.21 -3.90 -14.96
N VAL A 466 -5.45 -4.03 -13.89
CA VAL A 466 -5.98 -4.04 -12.52
C VAL A 466 -5.64 -2.76 -11.79
N GLY A 467 -4.44 -2.22 -11.99
CA GLY A 467 -4.02 -0.96 -11.41
C GLY A 467 -2.79 -1.06 -10.50
N THR A 468 -2.51 0.02 -9.77
CA THR A 468 -1.29 0.20 -8.98
C THR A 468 -1.60 0.30 -7.49
N PHE A 469 -1.30 -0.74 -6.73
CA PHE A 469 -1.43 -0.87 -5.28
C PHE A 469 -0.60 -2.08 -4.80
N ALA A 470 -0.47 -2.28 -3.48
CA ALA A 470 0.14 -3.48 -2.88
C ALA A 470 1.50 -3.87 -3.49
N SER A 471 2.35 -2.89 -3.79
CA SER A 471 3.71 -3.08 -4.33
C SER A 471 3.80 -4.04 -5.53
N ARG A 472 2.74 -4.15 -6.35
CA ARG A 472 2.59 -5.18 -7.39
C ARG A 472 3.18 -4.83 -8.76
N SER A 473 3.35 -3.54 -9.06
CA SER A 473 3.58 -3.09 -10.44
C SER A 473 4.91 -3.56 -11.04
N ALA A 474 6.00 -3.59 -10.28
CA ALA A 474 7.28 -4.11 -10.77
C ALA A 474 7.18 -5.61 -11.06
N ALA A 475 6.65 -6.39 -10.11
CA ALA A 475 6.62 -7.85 -10.18
C ALA A 475 5.64 -8.41 -11.21
N ILE A 476 4.46 -7.77 -11.37
CA ILE A 476 3.41 -8.24 -12.29
C ILE A 476 3.38 -7.37 -13.57
N GLY A 477 3.30 -6.06 -13.45
CA GLY A 477 3.23 -5.13 -14.59
C GLY A 477 4.54 -5.08 -15.37
N GLY A 478 5.69 -5.00 -14.67
CA GLY A 478 7.01 -5.07 -15.29
C GLY A 478 7.27 -6.40 -16.00
N ALA A 479 6.85 -7.52 -15.38
CA ALA A 479 6.93 -8.83 -16.01
C ALA A 479 6.05 -8.92 -17.27
N ALA A 480 4.85 -8.32 -17.26
CA ALA A 480 4.00 -8.25 -18.45
C ALA A 480 4.65 -7.46 -19.58
N ALA A 481 5.25 -6.30 -19.29
CA ALA A 481 5.94 -5.46 -20.25
C ALA A 481 7.14 -6.17 -20.88
N ARG A 482 7.99 -6.78 -20.05
CA ARG A 482 9.17 -7.50 -20.54
C ARG A 482 8.80 -8.74 -21.35
N LYS A 483 7.80 -9.52 -20.92
CA LYS A 483 7.28 -10.65 -21.71
C LYS A 483 6.68 -10.22 -23.05
N GLY A 484 6.01 -9.07 -23.07
CA GLY A 484 5.55 -8.46 -24.32
C GLY A 484 6.71 -8.14 -25.28
N ALA A 485 7.82 -7.61 -24.75
CA ALA A 485 9.03 -7.32 -25.50
C ALA A 485 9.73 -8.60 -26.02
N GLU A 486 9.86 -9.65 -25.17
CA GLU A 486 10.38 -10.95 -25.59
C GLU A 486 9.59 -11.53 -26.79
N GLU A 487 8.28 -11.42 -26.75
CA GLU A 487 7.42 -11.91 -27.83
C GLU A 487 7.55 -11.07 -29.11
N VAL A 488 7.70 -9.74 -28.97
CA VAL A 488 8.02 -8.86 -30.10
C VAL A 488 9.37 -9.25 -30.72
N LYS A 489 10.41 -9.46 -29.91
CA LYS A 489 11.74 -9.92 -30.35
C LYS A 489 11.64 -11.27 -31.08
N ARG A 490 10.88 -12.24 -30.55
CA ARG A 490 10.63 -13.52 -31.20
C ARG A 490 9.97 -13.34 -32.59
N LYS A 491 8.95 -12.49 -32.68
CA LYS A 491 8.29 -12.18 -33.95
C LYS A 491 9.25 -11.50 -34.94
N ALA A 492 10.06 -10.58 -34.46
CA ALA A 492 11.07 -9.89 -35.26
C ALA A 492 12.10 -10.87 -35.86
N MET A 493 12.54 -11.86 -35.10
CA MET A 493 13.44 -12.94 -35.57
C MET A 493 12.81 -13.79 -36.68
N ILE A 494 11.50 -14.12 -36.59
CA ILE A 494 10.78 -14.82 -37.66
C ILE A 494 10.71 -13.95 -38.93
N VAL A 495 10.42 -12.64 -38.75
CA VAL A 495 10.41 -11.67 -39.87
C VAL A 495 11.76 -11.62 -40.53
N ALA A 496 12.85 -11.53 -39.76
CA ALA A 496 14.22 -11.51 -40.26
C ALA A 496 14.58 -12.75 -41.05
N SER A 497 14.27 -13.95 -40.50
CA SER A 497 14.49 -15.23 -41.15
C SER A 497 13.85 -15.29 -42.54
N HIS A 498 12.60 -14.83 -42.62
CA HIS A 498 11.88 -14.80 -43.87
C HIS A 498 12.42 -13.73 -44.85
N ALA A 499 12.74 -12.53 -44.36
CA ALA A 499 13.20 -11.42 -45.18
C ALA A 499 14.64 -11.61 -45.71
N LEU A 500 15.50 -12.29 -44.94
CA LEU A 500 16.87 -12.59 -45.29
C LEU A 500 17.04 -13.96 -45.98
N GLU A 501 15.96 -14.76 -46.04
CA GLU A 501 15.97 -16.11 -46.63
C GLU A 501 16.98 -17.05 -45.92
N VAL A 502 17.06 -16.99 -44.58
CA VAL A 502 17.94 -17.83 -43.72
C VAL A 502 17.14 -18.52 -42.63
N GLU A 503 17.65 -19.64 -42.14
CA GLU A 503 17.02 -20.32 -41.01
C GLU A 503 17.13 -19.43 -39.73
N ILE A 504 16.14 -19.52 -38.83
CA ILE A 504 16.10 -18.70 -37.63
C ILE A 504 17.28 -18.98 -36.68
N ASP A 505 17.79 -20.22 -36.68
CA ASP A 505 18.95 -20.63 -35.88
C ASP A 505 20.29 -20.04 -36.38
N ASP A 506 20.30 -19.50 -37.61
CA ASP A 506 21.46 -18.80 -38.20
C ASP A 506 21.42 -17.29 -37.90
N LEU A 507 20.43 -16.82 -37.17
CA LEU A 507 20.28 -15.42 -36.79
C LEU A 507 20.65 -15.21 -35.32
N GLU A 508 21.21 -14.05 -35.03
CA GLU A 508 21.41 -13.54 -33.67
C GLU A 508 20.80 -12.16 -33.53
N TRP A 509 20.33 -11.84 -32.31
CA TRP A 509 19.82 -10.53 -31.97
C TRP A 509 20.92 -9.70 -31.32
N GLU A 510 21.21 -8.52 -31.86
CA GLU A 510 22.22 -7.64 -31.31
C GLU A 510 21.84 -6.18 -31.58
N ALA A 511 21.99 -5.31 -30.59
CA ALA A 511 21.83 -3.85 -30.67
C ALA A 511 20.52 -3.41 -31.40
N GLY A 512 19.38 -4.02 -31.03
CA GLY A 512 18.05 -3.65 -31.57
C GLY A 512 17.78 -4.14 -33.00
N GLY A 513 18.41 -5.21 -33.44
CA GLY A 513 18.20 -5.78 -34.77
C GLY A 513 18.57 -7.25 -34.86
N ALA A 514 18.16 -7.87 -35.94
CA ALA A 514 18.50 -9.26 -36.27
C ALA A 514 19.59 -9.30 -37.35
N GLN A 515 20.66 -10.05 -37.10
CA GLN A 515 21.76 -10.22 -38.06
C GLN A 515 22.08 -11.70 -38.29
N VAL A 516 22.68 -12.00 -39.45
CA VAL A 516 23.15 -13.35 -39.74
C VAL A 516 24.43 -13.63 -38.96
N THR A 517 24.46 -14.71 -38.21
CA THR A 517 25.60 -15.15 -37.41
C THR A 517 26.86 -15.25 -38.24
N GLY A 518 27.92 -14.53 -37.84
CA GLY A 518 29.18 -14.44 -38.55
C GLY A 518 29.17 -13.53 -39.79
N SER A 519 28.06 -12.83 -40.09
CA SER A 519 27.94 -11.87 -41.20
C SER A 519 27.22 -10.59 -40.73
N PRO A 520 27.83 -9.75 -39.88
CA PRO A 520 27.17 -8.56 -39.29
C PRO A 520 26.70 -7.53 -40.31
N ALA A 521 27.26 -7.57 -41.56
CA ALA A 521 26.80 -6.70 -42.66
C ALA A 521 25.42 -7.12 -43.23
N THR A 522 24.95 -8.35 -42.93
CA THR A 522 23.61 -8.85 -43.27
C THR A 522 22.71 -8.74 -42.07
N ARG A 523 22.13 -7.56 -41.89
CA ARG A 523 21.37 -7.15 -40.68
C ARG A 523 20.10 -6.40 -41.08
N LEU A 524 19.08 -6.52 -40.30
CA LEU A 524 17.86 -5.69 -40.32
C LEU A 524 17.66 -5.04 -38.97
N GLU A 525 17.51 -3.73 -38.96
CA GLU A 525 17.19 -2.94 -37.79
C GLU A 525 15.71 -3.12 -37.39
N LEU A 526 15.35 -2.82 -36.16
CA LEU A 526 13.98 -2.99 -35.63
C LEU A 526 12.93 -2.28 -36.50
N GLY A 527 13.19 -1.09 -36.98
CA GLY A 527 12.30 -0.35 -37.91
C GLY A 527 12.14 -1.03 -39.27
N GLU A 528 13.22 -1.60 -39.82
CA GLU A 528 13.17 -2.33 -41.08
C GLU A 528 12.39 -3.66 -40.90
N LEU A 529 12.55 -4.33 -39.76
CA LEU A 529 11.77 -5.50 -39.39
C LEU A 529 10.28 -5.17 -39.26
N ALA A 530 9.94 -4.04 -38.65
CA ALA A 530 8.55 -3.59 -38.53
C ALA A 530 7.93 -3.26 -39.90
N GLN A 531 8.71 -2.66 -40.79
CA GLN A 531 8.28 -2.43 -42.20
C GLN A 531 8.11 -3.75 -42.94
N ALA A 532 9.08 -4.66 -42.83
CA ALA A 532 9.04 -5.97 -43.48
C ALA A 532 7.82 -6.78 -43.00
N ALA A 533 7.46 -6.73 -41.71
CA ALA A 533 6.30 -7.41 -41.15
C ALA A 533 4.97 -7.05 -41.85
N THR A 534 4.86 -5.88 -42.45
CA THR A 534 3.65 -5.40 -43.15
C THR A 534 3.67 -5.57 -44.68
N ALA A 535 4.79 -6.07 -45.24
CA ALA A 535 5.02 -6.04 -46.66
C ALA A 535 4.50 -7.27 -47.44
N TRP A 536 3.95 -8.29 -46.77
CA TRP A 536 3.59 -9.55 -47.40
C TRP A 536 2.11 -9.72 -47.70
N ASN A 537 1.80 -10.56 -48.70
CA ASN A 537 0.44 -10.98 -49.03
C ASN A 537 -0.02 -12.17 -48.14
N ALA A 538 0.90 -12.84 -47.45
CA ALA A 538 0.65 -13.94 -46.56
C ALA A 538 1.62 -13.88 -45.36
N LEU A 539 1.15 -14.24 -44.20
CA LEU A 539 2.00 -14.31 -42.99
C LEU A 539 3.01 -15.43 -43.10
N PRO A 540 4.28 -15.19 -42.72
CA PRO A 540 5.23 -16.28 -42.43
C PRO A 540 4.69 -17.23 -41.39
N GLU A 541 5.09 -18.51 -41.47
CA GLU A 541 4.74 -19.48 -40.46
C GLU A 541 5.26 -19.05 -39.06
N GLY A 542 4.40 -19.14 -38.06
CA GLY A 542 4.73 -18.74 -36.68
C GLY A 542 4.40 -17.29 -36.34
N LEU A 543 3.89 -16.47 -37.28
CA LEU A 543 3.32 -15.17 -37.01
C LEU A 543 1.79 -15.22 -36.91
N ASP A 544 1.23 -14.48 -35.96
CA ASP A 544 -0.22 -14.34 -35.72
C ASP A 544 -0.80 -13.00 -36.23
N GLY A 545 0.04 -12.13 -36.82
CA GLY A 545 -0.35 -10.84 -37.37
C GLY A 545 0.77 -10.18 -38.20
N PHE A 546 0.41 -9.13 -38.95
CA PHE A 546 1.34 -8.39 -39.80
C PHE A 546 2.11 -7.28 -39.09
N ASN A 547 1.95 -7.12 -37.76
CA ASN A 547 2.60 -6.09 -36.96
C ASN A 547 3.60 -6.69 -35.97
N LEU A 548 4.64 -5.95 -35.62
CA LEU A 548 5.49 -6.22 -34.50
C LEU A 548 4.85 -5.65 -33.22
N ASP A 549 3.80 -6.32 -32.76
CA ASP A 549 3.16 -6.02 -31.49
C ASP A 549 2.85 -7.30 -30.70
N SER A 550 2.74 -7.17 -29.40
CA SER A 550 2.33 -8.25 -28.51
C SER A 550 1.59 -7.69 -27.31
N THR A 551 0.46 -8.30 -26.99
CA THR A 551 -0.26 -8.06 -25.72
C THR A 551 -0.07 -9.28 -24.83
N TYR A 552 0.52 -9.06 -23.65
CA TYR A 552 0.74 -10.10 -22.68
C TYR A 552 0.03 -9.79 -21.35
N ARG A 553 -0.68 -10.79 -20.83
CA ARG A 553 -1.22 -10.76 -19.47
C ARG A 553 -0.37 -11.63 -18.59
N HIS A 554 0.33 -11.02 -17.65
CA HIS A 554 1.11 -11.74 -16.67
C HIS A 554 0.28 -12.00 -15.43
N GLN A 555 0.14 -13.26 -15.09
CA GLN A 555 -0.38 -13.73 -13.82
C GLN A 555 0.79 -14.35 -13.06
N ALA A 556 1.07 -13.88 -11.86
CA ALA A 556 2.10 -14.47 -11.03
C ALA A 556 1.72 -15.91 -10.64
N ALA A 557 2.70 -16.80 -10.56
CA ALA A 557 2.50 -18.20 -10.12
C ALA A 557 2.15 -18.30 -8.62
N GLY A 558 2.32 -17.24 -7.87
CA GLY A 558 2.05 -17.09 -6.45
C GLY A 558 2.41 -15.68 -5.99
N ILE A 559 2.35 -15.44 -4.69
CA ILE A 559 2.69 -14.18 -4.07
C ILE A 559 4.19 -14.16 -3.79
N ALA A 560 4.91 -13.16 -4.30
CA ALA A 560 6.30 -12.90 -3.95
C ALA A 560 6.37 -12.01 -2.69
N PHE A 561 7.33 -12.28 -1.82
CA PHE A 561 7.49 -11.56 -0.56
C PHE A 561 8.79 -10.76 -0.54
N ALA A 562 8.67 -9.42 -0.48
CA ALA A 562 9.77 -8.53 -0.18
C ALA A 562 10.05 -8.53 1.33
N ASN A 563 11.24 -8.11 1.72
CA ASN A 563 11.59 -7.95 3.14
C ASN A 563 12.55 -6.79 3.33
N ALA A 564 12.60 -6.27 4.55
CA ALA A 564 13.65 -5.34 4.93
C ALA A 564 13.92 -5.37 6.43
N THR A 565 15.04 -4.78 6.81
CA THR A 565 15.33 -4.39 8.18
C THR A 565 15.60 -2.90 8.24
N HIS A 566 14.85 -2.23 9.11
CA HIS A 566 15.01 -0.82 9.45
C HIS A 566 15.75 -0.68 10.77
N VAL A 567 16.64 0.29 10.84
CA VAL A 567 17.35 0.67 12.07
C VAL A 567 17.31 2.18 12.24
N ALA A 568 17.09 2.63 13.48
CA ALA A 568 17.00 4.05 13.80
C ALA A 568 17.84 4.39 15.02
N LYS A 569 18.54 5.54 14.98
CA LYS A 569 19.13 6.20 16.15
C LYS A 569 18.32 7.46 16.44
N VAL A 570 17.84 7.59 17.67
CA VAL A 570 17.09 8.78 18.11
C VAL A 570 17.73 9.38 19.35
N GLU A 571 17.50 10.67 19.57
CA GLU A 571 17.72 11.36 20.84
C GLU A 571 16.38 11.83 21.39
N VAL A 572 16.13 11.60 22.67
CA VAL A 572 14.98 12.13 23.39
C VAL A 572 15.46 13.12 24.42
N ASP A 573 14.99 14.37 24.33
CA ASP A 573 15.24 15.39 25.34
C ASP A 573 14.14 15.32 26.40
N PRO A 574 14.44 14.88 27.64
CA PRO A 574 13.43 14.73 28.68
C PRO A 574 12.90 16.06 29.23
N GLU A 575 13.61 17.18 29.00
CA GLU A 575 13.18 18.50 29.46
C GLU A 575 12.10 19.10 28.55
N THR A 576 12.27 18.92 27.22
CA THR A 576 11.35 19.45 26.21
C THR A 576 10.37 18.42 25.68
N GLY A 577 10.65 17.13 25.87
CA GLY A 577 9.92 16.02 25.28
C GLY A 577 10.20 15.81 23.77
N ARG A 578 11.16 16.57 23.21
CA ARG A 578 11.46 16.47 21.78
C ARG A 578 12.17 15.15 21.46
N VAL A 579 11.68 14.48 20.42
CA VAL A 579 12.36 13.34 19.79
C VAL A 579 13.02 13.83 18.52
N THR A 580 14.32 13.54 18.36
CA THR A 580 15.10 13.86 17.16
C THR A 580 15.63 12.57 16.55
N VAL A 581 15.31 12.31 15.30
CA VAL A 581 15.89 11.17 14.57
C VAL A 581 17.28 11.56 14.08
N LEU A 582 18.33 10.98 14.69
CA LEU A 582 19.72 11.34 14.41
C LEU A 582 20.24 10.69 13.12
N ARG A 583 19.94 9.42 12.90
CA ARG A 583 20.27 8.63 11.71
C ARG A 583 19.21 7.57 11.50
N TYR A 584 19.02 7.19 10.24
CA TYR A 584 18.12 6.12 9.85
C TYR A 584 18.77 5.22 8.82
N GLY A 585 18.59 3.91 8.91
CA GLY A 585 19.14 2.95 7.97
C GLY A 585 18.09 1.93 7.54
N VAL A 586 18.14 1.54 6.27
CA VAL A 586 17.26 0.50 5.71
C VAL A 586 18.08 -0.42 4.80
N VAL A 587 18.01 -1.72 5.05
CA VAL A 587 18.40 -2.72 4.05
C VAL A 587 17.13 -3.35 3.51
N HIS A 588 16.91 -3.22 2.21
CA HIS A 588 15.69 -3.65 1.53
C HIS A 588 16.00 -4.74 0.50
N ASP A 589 15.15 -5.77 0.43
CA ASP A 589 15.22 -6.85 -0.55
C ASP A 589 13.92 -6.89 -1.36
N CYS A 590 13.97 -6.37 -2.58
CA CYS A 590 12.90 -6.43 -3.56
C CYS A 590 13.20 -7.41 -4.72
N GLY A 591 13.99 -8.44 -4.46
CA GLY A 591 14.46 -9.35 -5.50
C GLY A 591 15.40 -8.64 -6.46
N THR A 592 15.25 -8.88 -7.76
CA THR A 592 16.05 -8.21 -8.79
C THR A 592 15.73 -6.71 -8.82
N VAL A 593 16.75 -5.87 -8.61
CA VAL A 593 16.62 -4.41 -8.63
C VAL A 593 16.65 -3.90 -10.08
N ILE A 594 15.56 -3.25 -10.51
CA ILE A 594 15.47 -2.66 -11.87
C ILE A 594 16.25 -1.34 -11.93
N ASN A 595 16.01 -0.46 -10.96
CA ASN A 595 16.63 0.87 -10.89
C ASN A 595 16.91 1.24 -9.43
N PRO A 596 18.17 1.22 -8.97
CA PRO A 596 18.50 1.51 -7.58
C PRO A 596 18.04 2.89 -7.10
N LEU A 597 18.17 3.92 -7.93
CA LEU A 597 17.77 5.29 -7.58
C LEU A 597 16.27 5.39 -7.28
N LEU A 598 15.43 4.68 -8.05
CA LEU A 598 13.99 4.67 -7.84
C LEU A 598 13.61 3.85 -6.60
N VAL A 599 14.32 2.74 -6.33
CA VAL A 599 14.11 1.96 -5.10
C VAL A 599 14.47 2.80 -3.87
N ASP A 600 15.62 3.49 -3.88
CA ASP A 600 16.00 4.42 -2.81
C ASP A 600 14.95 5.51 -2.60
N GLY A 601 14.44 6.09 -3.69
CA GLY A 601 13.37 7.09 -3.64
C GLY A 601 12.09 6.55 -2.98
N GLN A 602 11.71 5.30 -3.24
CA GLN A 602 10.56 4.66 -2.61
C GLN A 602 10.82 4.37 -1.11
N VAL A 603 12.00 3.91 -0.76
CA VAL A 603 12.41 3.68 0.64
C VAL A 603 12.37 4.99 1.42
N HIS A 604 13.05 6.04 0.92
CA HIS A 604 13.08 7.36 1.57
C HIS A 604 11.67 7.94 1.77
N GLY A 605 10.84 7.91 0.71
CA GLY A 605 9.47 8.40 0.79
C GLY A 605 8.58 7.59 1.76
N GLY A 606 8.80 6.29 1.88
CA GLY A 606 8.12 5.44 2.86
C GLY A 606 8.56 5.72 4.29
N VAL A 607 9.86 5.87 4.53
CA VAL A 607 10.42 6.23 5.85
C VAL A 607 9.91 7.61 6.30
N ALA A 608 9.82 8.59 5.39
CA ALA A 608 9.28 9.90 5.71
C ALA A 608 7.82 9.82 6.21
N GLN A 609 6.99 9.00 5.57
CA GLN A 609 5.62 8.76 6.05
C GLN A 609 5.58 8.00 7.39
N GLY A 610 6.51 7.07 7.62
CA GLY A 610 6.63 6.40 8.92
C GLY A 610 7.07 7.32 10.05
N ILE A 611 8.01 8.26 9.77
CA ILE A 611 8.40 9.31 10.71
C ILE A 611 7.20 10.22 11.01
N GLY A 612 6.44 10.60 9.95
CA GLY A 612 5.22 11.38 10.07
C GLY A 612 4.23 10.76 11.05
N GLY A 613 3.83 9.52 10.81
CA GLY A 613 2.89 8.79 11.68
C GLY A 613 3.41 8.59 13.10
N THR A 614 4.71 8.33 13.28
CA THR A 614 5.26 8.06 14.62
C THR A 614 5.42 9.33 15.47
N LEU A 615 5.67 10.51 14.87
CA LEU A 615 6.05 11.72 15.62
C LEU A 615 5.05 12.87 15.50
N PHE A 616 4.22 12.94 14.45
CA PHE A 616 3.49 14.16 14.08
C PHE A 616 2.01 13.96 13.78
N GLU A 617 1.66 12.98 12.95
CA GLU A 617 0.36 12.85 12.30
C GLU A 617 -0.68 12.18 13.19
N GLU A 618 -1.86 12.79 13.34
CA GLU A 618 -2.98 12.18 14.08
C GLU A 618 -4.32 12.76 13.65
N PHE A 619 -5.31 11.91 13.41
CA PHE A 619 -6.71 12.32 13.33
C PHE A 619 -7.35 12.27 14.72
N VAL A 620 -7.66 13.44 15.23
CA VAL A 620 -8.29 13.62 16.55
C VAL A 620 -9.78 13.90 16.37
N TYR A 621 -10.59 13.28 17.21
CA TYR A 621 -12.04 13.47 17.29
C TYR A 621 -12.41 13.93 18.71
N ASP A 622 -13.43 14.80 18.83
CA ASP A 622 -14.03 15.10 20.12
C ASP A 622 -15.05 14.02 20.54
N GLU A 623 -15.68 14.21 21.71
CA GLU A 623 -16.64 13.27 22.29
C GLU A 623 -17.95 13.15 21.48
N ASP A 624 -18.25 14.14 20.63
CA ASP A 624 -19.40 14.15 19.73
C ASP A 624 -19.09 13.60 18.33
N GLY A 625 -17.84 13.17 18.09
CA GLY A 625 -17.38 12.62 16.82
C GLY A 625 -17.03 13.68 15.77
N GLN A 626 -16.81 14.94 16.19
CA GLN A 626 -16.32 15.97 15.29
C GLN A 626 -14.82 15.81 15.06
N PRO A 627 -14.33 15.79 13.81
CA PRO A 627 -12.90 15.77 13.52
C PRO A 627 -12.28 17.13 13.89
N LEU A 628 -11.20 17.09 14.67
CA LEU A 628 -10.44 18.26 15.08
C LEU A 628 -9.22 18.51 14.19
N SER A 629 -8.68 17.47 13.54
CA SER A 629 -7.55 17.56 12.60
C SER A 629 -8.06 17.86 11.18
N THR A 630 -8.52 19.10 10.94
CA THR A 630 -9.20 19.49 9.68
C THR A 630 -8.36 20.37 8.77
N THR A 631 -7.16 20.79 9.21
CA THR A 631 -6.21 21.57 8.42
C THR A 631 -4.78 21.03 8.62
N LEU A 632 -3.84 21.44 7.76
CA LEU A 632 -2.42 21.11 7.94
C LEU A 632 -1.75 21.85 9.12
N LEU A 633 -2.49 22.68 9.85
CA LEU A 633 -2.05 23.26 11.14
C LEU A 633 -2.37 22.31 12.29
N ASP A 634 -3.33 21.41 12.12
CA ASP A 634 -3.79 20.48 13.15
C ASP A 634 -3.31 19.05 12.84
N TYR A 635 -3.32 18.66 11.58
CA TYR A 635 -2.71 17.42 11.07
C TYR A 635 -1.31 17.74 10.57
N LEU A 636 -0.32 17.50 11.42
CA LEU A 636 1.06 17.91 11.15
C LEU A 636 1.75 16.90 10.21
N LEU A 637 2.16 17.36 9.03
CA LEU A 637 3.06 16.59 8.17
C LEU A 637 4.52 16.91 8.49
N PRO A 638 5.43 15.93 8.41
CA PRO A 638 6.86 16.18 8.62
C PRO A 638 7.41 17.11 7.53
N LEU A 639 8.30 17.99 7.91
CA LEU A 639 8.99 18.91 7.01
C LEU A 639 10.37 18.34 6.61
N ALA A 640 11.00 18.93 5.62
CA ALA A 640 12.33 18.50 5.17
C ALA A 640 13.39 18.59 6.28
N GLU A 641 13.24 19.51 7.24
CA GLU A 641 14.14 19.67 8.40
C GLU A 641 13.96 18.58 9.47
N ASP A 642 12.82 17.87 9.44
CA ASP A 642 12.55 16.76 10.35
C ASP A 642 13.16 15.43 9.85
N MET A 643 13.59 15.41 8.58
CA MET A 643 14.12 14.19 7.96
C MET A 643 15.59 14.00 8.28
N PRO A 644 15.97 12.81 8.81
CA PRO A 644 17.38 12.46 9.00
C PRO A 644 18.03 12.13 7.66
N HIS A 645 19.37 11.97 7.68
CA HIS A 645 20.02 11.22 6.63
C HIS A 645 19.57 9.75 6.70
N ILE A 646 19.14 9.20 5.57
CA ILE A 646 18.70 7.81 5.44
C ILE A 646 19.75 7.05 4.63
N ASP A 647 20.43 6.11 5.31
CA ASP A 647 21.37 5.20 4.67
C ASP A 647 20.61 4.00 4.09
N THR A 648 20.79 3.69 2.81
CA THR A 648 20.13 2.55 2.15
C THR A 648 21.12 1.48 1.75
N GLY A 649 20.69 0.23 1.84
CA GLY A 649 21.38 -0.94 1.31
C GLY A 649 20.39 -1.86 0.61
N HIS A 650 20.88 -2.60 -0.39
CA HIS A 650 20.05 -3.56 -1.13
C HIS A 650 20.60 -4.97 -0.95
N LEU A 651 19.68 -5.89 -0.68
CA LEU A 651 19.90 -7.32 -0.78
C LEU A 651 19.03 -7.84 -1.93
N GLU A 652 19.55 -8.74 -2.73
CA GLU A 652 18.81 -9.33 -3.85
C GLU A 652 18.59 -10.83 -3.62
N SER A 653 17.34 -11.19 -3.30
CA SER A 653 16.87 -12.58 -3.25
C SER A 653 15.79 -12.76 -4.33
N PRO A 654 16.16 -13.02 -5.59
CA PRO A 654 15.22 -13.12 -6.70
C PRO A 654 14.12 -14.14 -6.44
N THR A 655 12.86 -13.74 -6.71
CA THR A 655 11.74 -14.69 -6.65
C THR A 655 11.77 -15.66 -7.85
N TYR A 656 11.34 -16.90 -7.63
CA TYR A 656 11.10 -17.85 -8.72
C TYR A 656 9.67 -17.78 -9.29
N LEU A 657 8.81 -16.92 -8.70
CA LEU A 657 7.39 -16.82 -9.06
C LEU A 657 7.12 -15.96 -10.30
N ASN A 658 8.11 -15.17 -10.71
CA ASN A 658 8.15 -14.55 -12.03
C ASN A 658 9.52 -14.76 -12.67
N PRO A 659 9.64 -14.73 -14.01
CA PRO A 659 10.86 -15.13 -14.71
C PRO A 659 12.04 -14.17 -14.53
N TYR A 660 11.83 -13.00 -13.95
CA TYR A 660 12.84 -11.96 -13.82
C TYR A 660 13.30 -11.72 -12.37
N GLY A 661 12.72 -12.45 -11.42
CA GLY A 661 13.11 -12.40 -10.02
C GLY A 661 12.70 -11.13 -9.27
N MET A 662 11.88 -10.26 -9.88
CA MET A 662 11.46 -8.99 -9.30
C MET A 662 10.42 -9.18 -8.20
N LYS A 663 10.51 -8.36 -7.14
CA LYS A 663 9.48 -8.19 -6.10
C LYS A 663 9.09 -6.70 -6.02
N GLY A 664 8.08 -6.38 -5.26
CA GLY A 664 7.64 -4.99 -5.07
C GLY A 664 8.55 -4.21 -4.13
N ALA A 665 8.55 -2.88 -4.26
CA ALA A 665 9.33 -1.97 -3.42
C ALA A 665 8.53 -0.70 -3.02
N GLY A 666 7.25 -0.62 -3.42
CA GLY A 666 6.47 0.61 -3.27
C GLY A 666 6.14 0.99 -1.83
N GLU A 667 5.96 0.03 -0.94
CA GLU A 667 5.45 0.22 0.42
C GLU A 667 6.50 -0.02 1.49
N GLY A 668 7.57 -0.78 1.19
CA GLY A 668 8.55 -1.26 2.15
C GLY A 668 9.13 -0.19 3.08
N GLY A 669 9.42 1.01 2.59
CA GLY A 669 9.92 2.10 3.44
C GLY A 669 8.97 2.51 4.56
N ALA A 670 7.66 2.29 4.41
CA ALA A 670 6.66 2.65 5.43
C ALA A 670 6.43 1.53 6.45
N VAL A 671 6.71 0.27 6.10
CA VAL A 671 6.34 -0.90 6.91
C VAL A 671 7.16 -0.98 8.21
N GLY A 672 8.48 -0.88 8.13
CA GLY A 672 9.36 -1.04 9.28
C GLY A 672 9.55 0.22 10.13
N ALA A 673 9.15 1.39 9.62
CA ALA A 673 9.52 2.66 10.25
C ALA A 673 8.91 2.88 11.64
N PRO A 674 7.60 2.64 11.88
CA PRO A 674 7.05 2.80 13.23
C PRO A 674 7.73 1.88 14.25
N GLY A 675 7.97 0.61 13.91
CA GLY A 675 8.61 -0.35 14.79
C GLY A 675 10.05 0.06 15.16
N ALA A 676 10.86 0.48 14.18
CA ALA A 676 12.23 0.93 14.41
C ALA A 676 12.29 2.20 15.27
N LEU A 677 11.46 3.19 14.97
CA LEU A 677 11.42 4.44 15.73
C LEU A 677 10.97 4.25 17.16
N VAL A 678 9.86 3.53 17.38
CA VAL A 678 9.33 3.30 18.73
C VAL A 678 10.29 2.47 19.58
N ASN A 679 10.95 1.46 19.00
CA ASN A 679 11.99 0.71 19.68
C ASN A 679 13.20 1.58 20.06
N ALA A 680 13.58 2.55 19.20
CA ALA A 680 14.65 3.50 19.51
C ALA A 680 14.23 4.48 20.62
N ILE A 681 12.99 5.01 20.59
CA ILE A 681 12.45 5.90 21.64
C ILE A 681 12.37 5.15 22.97
N ALA A 682 11.89 3.90 22.97
CA ALA A 682 11.81 3.07 24.16
C ALA A 682 13.19 2.81 24.79
N ASP A 683 14.20 2.57 23.96
CA ASP A 683 15.59 2.39 24.41
C ASP A 683 16.18 3.68 25.01
N ALA A 684 15.91 4.84 24.40
CA ALA A 684 16.30 6.14 24.93
C ALA A 684 15.66 6.43 26.28
N LEU A 685 14.38 6.07 26.45
CA LEU A 685 13.58 6.30 27.66
C LEU A 685 13.73 5.20 28.72
N ALA A 686 14.46 4.11 28.46
CA ALA A 686 14.64 3.01 29.41
C ALA A 686 15.12 3.44 30.80
N PRO A 687 16.02 4.44 30.98
CA PRO A 687 16.43 4.92 32.30
C PRO A 687 15.30 5.50 33.16
N PHE A 688 14.19 5.92 32.53
CA PHE A 688 13.04 6.51 33.21
C PHE A 688 11.94 5.48 33.53
N GLY A 689 12.12 4.22 33.12
CA GLY A 689 11.13 3.15 33.35
C GLY A 689 9.87 3.28 32.49
N VAL A 690 9.92 4.05 31.40
CA VAL A 690 8.80 4.25 30.47
C VAL A 690 8.64 3.01 29.59
N GLN A 691 7.42 2.47 29.53
CA GLN A 691 7.03 1.44 28.56
C GLN A 691 6.20 2.06 27.44
N LEU A 692 6.53 1.71 26.20
CA LEU A 692 5.81 2.17 25.00
C LEU A 692 5.04 1.01 24.38
N THR A 693 3.72 1.18 24.25
CA THR A 693 2.79 0.19 23.69
C THR A 693 1.90 0.78 22.59
N SER A 694 2.18 2.02 22.14
CA SER A 694 1.54 2.67 21.00
C SER A 694 2.56 2.91 19.89
N ASP A 695 2.10 3.01 18.64
CA ASP A 695 2.95 3.38 17.50
C ASP A 695 3.18 4.90 17.37
N GLY A 696 2.46 5.74 18.15
CA GLY A 696 2.60 7.20 18.17
C GLY A 696 1.28 7.93 18.44
N PRO A 697 1.19 9.25 18.09
CA PRO A 697 2.35 10.09 17.82
C PRO A 697 3.09 10.44 19.11
N TYR A 698 4.40 10.37 19.07
CA TYR A 698 5.26 10.74 20.20
C TYR A 698 5.63 12.22 20.15
N SER A 699 4.60 13.07 20.21
CA SER A 699 4.75 14.52 20.32
C SER A 699 5.45 14.90 21.63
N PRO A 700 6.06 16.11 21.73
CA PRO A 700 6.67 16.59 22.97
C PRO A 700 5.75 16.52 24.18
N GLY A 701 4.46 16.86 24.02
CA GLY A 701 3.46 16.73 25.08
C GLY A 701 3.27 15.28 25.57
N ARG A 702 3.19 14.33 24.61
CA ARG A 702 3.02 12.92 24.91
C ARG A 702 4.23 12.33 25.65
N ILE A 703 5.45 12.69 25.23
CA ILE A 703 6.67 12.27 25.94
C ILE A 703 6.69 12.80 27.37
N HIS A 704 6.29 14.06 27.57
CA HIS A 704 6.18 14.62 28.93
C HIS A 704 5.15 13.90 29.82
N GLU A 705 4.00 13.54 29.28
CA GLU A 705 3.00 12.75 30.00
C GLU A 705 3.54 11.39 30.42
N LEU A 706 4.24 10.71 29.52
CA LEU A 706 4.86 9.41 29.79
C LEU A 706 5.93 9.52 30.89
N LEU A 707 6.80 10.50 30.82
CA LEU A 707 7.84 10.74 31.83
C LEU A 707 7.26 11.07 33.22
N ARG A 708 6.13 11.80 33.29
CA ARG A 708 5.46 12.13 34.54
C ARG A 708 4.73 10.93 35.16
N SER A 709 4.20 10.05 34.34
CA SER A 709 3.47 8.86 34.77
C SER A 709 4.39 7.71 35.16
N ALA A 710 5.63 7.70 34.69
CA ALA A 710 6.62 6.71 35.06
C ALA A 710 6.99 6.87 36.54
N ALA A 711 6.93 5.78 37.32
CA ALA A 711 7.39 5.80 38.70
C ALA A 711 8.90 6.14 38.73
N PRO A 712 9.38 6.98 39.70
CA PRO A 712 10.80 7.22 39.81
C PRO A 712 11.50 5.90 40.04
N THR A 713 12.37 5.48 39.12
CA THR A 713 13.26 4.35 39.35
C THR A 713 14.10 4.71 40.56
N ALA A 714 14.05 3.91 41.63
CA ALA A 714 14.85 4.11 42.81
C ALA A 714 16.33 4.18 42.37
N SER A 715 16.92 5.36 42.54
CA SER A 715 18.33 5.66 42.28
C SER A 715 19.28 4.87 43.15
#